data_8c05b1524f4bc577c20cfd4541471647
#
_entry.id   8c05b1524f4bc577c20cfd4541471647
#
_cell.length_a   1.000
_cell.length_b   1.000
_cell.length_c   1.000
_cell.angle_alpha   90.00
_cell.angle_beta   90.00
_cell.angle_gamma   90.00
#
_symmetry.space_group_name_H-M   'P 1'
#
loop_
_entity.id
_entity.type
_entity.pdbx_description
1 polymer ?
#
loop_
_entity_poly.entity_id
_entity_poly.type
_entity_poly.pdbx_seq_one_letter_code
_entity_poly.pdbx_strand_id
1 'polypeptide(L)'
;MTERGFSLTPTGVREDDCAARGSRSRHPLNALVYRLARYQESLAQATQPSGGAPPEADPEKWAAARTNDGLADAQRPDGDPSENWEAALAAFKDALTVWTRERNPQQWALARANLGVAYRERPAGNRSENQEQAICALRDALSVWTRDSNPEEWAGACLNLGIAYWERPTGERSENCEQAIAAFEDALSVWTPQSNPEDWATARLNLGIAYRERVAGNRTENQQNAIAAFKDALSVWARESNPEEWAIVQANLDLAQRERFAEWLENRITIGPIAASDIKVVGLVSAAHFMSHFFQIVLPPIFPLLKDAFGVGYAELSIVMTLMYAASGLMQTPAGFLVDRLGPARVLIGGLGLYSAAVLFYGFAPNVWCLGALAIAAGVGNCVFHPSDYAILSARVEATRLGRAYGIHNLGGSLGWAAAPVAVLGLSSVFGWRIALMVVGGVGLLLTLGLILNSASLVTQRRGNRMHEEATRSADMFLSRPILVCFGYFALLAVATVTLQAFLPSSLVAGFGISVQAATTALTSFLVGSALGMFAGGVIADNFRRPELIVATGLITAAMLSLSIGVLSMPIAALIPCIAVAGFGFGCTTPSRDLLVRGATPAGATGRVFGFVYSGLDLGSAITPPFLGLLLDHHQPRLVFVVATVVLLLATSSAFAVGRENAGERLVLQPELS
;
A
#
# COMPACT_ATOMS: atom_id res chain seq x y z
N MET A 1 -9.46 -40.25 16.92
CA MET A 1 -8.30 -40.63 16.08
C MET A 1 -7.84 -39.40 15.36
N THR A 2 -6.87 -38.86 15.96
CA THR A 2 -5.62 -38.15 15.59
C THR A 2 -5.79 -36.82 14.82
N GLU A 3 -5.72 -35.80 15.64
CA GLU A 3 -5.27 -34.45 15.36
C GLU A 3 -3.93 -34.43 14.60
N ARG A 4 -3.84 -33.60 13.56
CA ARG A 4 -2.56 -33.02 13.14
C ARG A 4 -2.76 -31.52 13.03
N GLY A 5 -2.29 -30.81 14.07
CA GLY A 5 -2.14 -29.38 14.09
C GLY A 5 -1.07 -28.95 13.06
N PHE A 6 -1.41 -27.95 12.26
CA PHE A 6 -0.45 -27.21 11.45
C PHE A 6 0.08 -26.03 12.31
N SER A 7 1.29 -26.22 12.82
CA SER A 7 2.10 -25.14 13.37
C SER A 7 2.89 -24.52 12.21
N LEU A 8 2.56 -23.30 11.82
CA LEU A 8 3.39 -22.47 10.96
C LEU A 8 4.38 -21.72 11.84
N THR A 9 5.62 -22.16 11.89
CA THR A 9 6.76 -21.38 12.38
C THR A 9 7.25 -20.47 11.24
N PRO A 10 7.61 -19.21 11.48
CA PRO A 10 8.06 -18.27 10.47
C PRO A 10 9.58 -18.36 10.23
N THR A 11 10.09 -19.47 9.73
CA THR A 11 11.45 -19.59 9.20
C THR A 11 11.51 -20.83 8.28
N GLY A 12 10.83 -20.73 7.15
CA GLY A 12 10.84 -21.77 6.12
C GLY A 12 11.84 -21.48 5.01
N VAL A 13 13.10 -21.19 5.33
CA VAL A 13 14.21 -21.36 4.38
C VAL A 13 14.84 -22.70 4.72
N ARG A 14 14.64 -23.69 3.85
CA ARG A 14 15.29 -24.99 3.98
C ARG A 14 16.81 -24.82 3.87
N GLU A 15 17.56 -25.36 4.80
CA GLU A 15 19.02 -25.46 4.75
C GLU A 15 19.54 -26.15 3.48
N ASP A 16 18.70 -26.88 2.75
CA ASP A 16 19.05 -27.56 1.49
C ASP A 16 19.18 -26.60 0.29
N ASP A 17 18.65 -25.38 0.34
CA ASP A 17 18.78 -24.38 -0.72
C ASP A 17 20.14 -23.65 -0.72
N CYS A 18 20.92 -23.75 0.36
CA CYS A 18 22.27 -23.21 0.40
C CYS A 18 23.30 -24.09 -0.32
N ALA A 19 23.07 -25.40 -0.38
CA ALA A 19 24.00 -26.34 -1.04
C ALA A 19 23.85 -26.38 -2.58
N ALA A 20 22.66 -26.01 -3.12
CA ALA A 20 22.40 -26.04 -4.57
C ALA A 20 22.78 -24.74 -5.30
N ARG A 21 23.15 -23.66 -4.60
CA ARG A 21 23.64 -22.40 -5.18
C ARG A 21 25.17 -22.34 -5.31
N GLY A 22 25.85 -23.43 -5.07
CA GLY A 22 27.31 -23.60 -5.16
C GLY A 22 27.88 -23.78 -6.58
N SER A 23 27.16 -23.35 -7.64
CA SER A 23 27.76 -23.36 -8.98
C SER A 23 27.29 -22.17 -9.80
N ARG A 24 28.25 -21.27 -10.08
CA ARG A 24 28.19 -20.22 -11.13
C ARG A 24 27.34 -18.98 -10.86
N SER A 25 27.61 -18.25 -9.81
CA SER A 25 27.53 -16.80 -9.89
C SER A 25 28.97 -16.26 -9.81
N ARG A 26 29.50 -15.74 -10.91
CA ARG A 26 30.68 -14.86 -10.84
C ARG A 26 30.25 -13.71 -9.93
N HIS A 27 30.80 -13.65 -8.73
CA HIS A 27 30.50 -12.59 -7.79
C HIS A 27 30.86 -11.24 -8.41
N PRO A 28 30.06 -10.18 -8.22
CA PRO A 28 30.37 -8.82 -8.71
C PRO A 28 31.69 -8.26 -8.13
N LEU A 29 32.30 -8.97 -7.23
CA LEU A 29 33.50 -8.63 -6.49
C LEU A 29 34.82 -8.78 -7.31
N ASN A 30 34.78 -9.41 -8.49
CA ASN A 30 35.98 -9.65 -9.31
C ASN A 30 36.52 -8.39 -10.02
N ALA A 31 35.78 -7.30 -10.08
CA ALA A 31 36.21 -6.08 -10.80
C ALA A 31 37.47 -5.42 -10.21
N LEU A 32 37.79 -5.68 -8.94
CA LEU A 32 38.89 -4.96 -8.28
C LEU A 32 40.30 -5.54 -8.50
N VAL A 33 40.40 -6.83 -8.84
CA VAL A 33 41.69 -7.43 -9.25
C VAL A 33 42.26 -6.70 -10.46
N TYR A 34 41.39 -6.24 -11.36
CA TYR A 34 41.80 -5.49 -12.57
C TYR A 34 42.45 -4.13 -12.29
N ARG A 35 42.28 -3.52 -11.12
CA ARG A 35 42.70 -2.14 -10.88
C ARG A 35 43.94 -1.98 -10.05
N LEU A 36 44.21 -2.90 -9.15
CA LEU A 36 45.56 -3.03 -8.60
C LEU A 36 46.57 -3.31 -9.72
N ALA A 37 46.13 -3.96 -10.82
CA ALA A 37 46.94 -4.16 -12.02
C ALA A 37 47.17 -2.87 -12.84
N ARG A 38 46.18 -1.94 -12.97
CA ARG A 38 46.36 -0.68 -13.71
C ARG A 38 47.40 0.26 -13.08
N TYR A 39 47.51 0.28 -11.76
CA TYR A 39 48.58 1.05 -11.10
C TYR A 39 49.96 0.52 -11.45
N GLN A 40 50.08 -0.78 -11.78
CA GLN A 40 51.34 -1.41 -12.18
C GLN A 40 51.67 -1.27 -13.68
N GLU A 41 50.72 -0.92 -14.52
CA GLU A 41 51.04 -0.59 -15.94
C GLU A 41 52.02 0.57 -16.04
N SER A 42 52.00 1.51 -15.11
CA SER A 42 53.01 2.57 -15.05
C SER A 42 54.37 2.09 -14.59
N LEU A 43 54.42 1.03 -13.75
CA LEU A 43 55.65 0.38 -13.30
C LEU A 43 56.11 -0.71 -14.29
N ALA A 44 55.20 -1.40 -14.95
CA ALA A 44 55.47 -2.45 -15.94
C ALA A 44 56.04 -1.89 -17.26
N GLN A 45 55.73 -0.64 -17.64
CA GLN A 45 56.39 0.04 -18.76
C GLN A 45 57.89 0.29 -18.55
N ALA A 46 58.39 0.15 -17.29
CA ALA A 46 59.81 0.31 -16.95
C ALA A 46 60.62 -0.99 -16.93
N THR A 47 59.97 -2.17 -16.94
CA THR A 47 60.66 -3.46 -16.86
C THR A 47 60.07 -4.49 -17.82
N GLN A 48 60.75 -4.77 -18.96
CA GLN A 48 60.48 -5.97 -19.76
C GLN A 48 60.70 -7.22 -18.89
N PRO A 49 59.85 -8.27 -19.04
CA PRO A 49 60.06 -9.51 -18.31
C PRO A 49 61.38 -10.13 -18.74
N SER A 50 62.40 -9.99 -17.92
CA SER A 50 63.62 -10.77 -18.04
C SER A 50 63.34 -12.12 -17.39
N GLY A 51 63.27 -13.16 -18.19
CA GLY A 51 63.11 -14.55 -17.66
C GLY A 51 64.05 -14.81 -16.52
N GLY A 52 63.49 -15.24 -15.38
CA GLY A 52 64.10 -15.80 -14.21
C GLY A 52 65.51 -15.40 -13.85
N ALA A 53 65.73 -14.08 -13.57
CA ALA A 53 67.00 -13.68 -12.96
C ALA A 53 67.09 -14.29 -11.55
N PRO A 54 68.19 -14.92 -11.16
CA PRO A 54 68.37 -15.40 -9.80
C PRO A 54 68.31 -14.22 -8.81
N PRO A 55 67.72 -14.38 -7.62
CA PRO A 55 67.63 -13.32 -6.59
C PRO A 55 68.91 -12.63 -6.25
N GLU A 56 70.04 -13.25 -6.50
CA GLU A 56 71.41 -12.76 -6.21
C GLU A 56 71.87 -11.67 -7.18
N ALA A 57 71.35 -11.56 -8.41
CA ALA A 57 71.79 -10.58 -9.41
C ALA A 57 71.11 -9.21 -9.29
N ASP A 58 69.80 -9.16 -9.07
CA ASP A 58 69.00 -7.93 -8.83
C ASP A 58 67.70 -8.31 -8.13
N PRO A 59 67.77 -8.46 -6.78
CA PRO A 59 66.63 -8.97 -6.02
C PRO A 59 65.40 -8.09 -6.12
N GLU A 60 65.52 -6.76 -6.26
CA GLU A 60 64.38 -5.87 -6.35
C GLU A 60 63.64 -5.99 -7.69
N LYS A 61 64.37 -6.07 -8.81
CA LYS A 61 63.75 -6.34 -10.12
C LYS A 61 63.09 -7.73 -10.19
N TRP A 62 63.74 -8.73 -9.57
CA TRP A 62 63.14 -10.07 -9.50
C TRP A 62 61.83 -10.04 -8.69
N ALA A 63 61.75 -9.37 -7.54
CA ALA A 63 60.54 -9.23 -6.75
C ALA A 63 59.43 -8.49 -7.51
N ALA A 64 59.79 -7.45 -8.27
CA ALA A 64 58.84 -6.74 -9.14
C ALA A 64 58.31 -7.64 -10.26
N ALA A 65 59.20 -8.43 -10.91
CA ALA A 65 58.79 -9.37 -11.91
C ALA A 65 57.89 -10.47 -11.34
N ARG A 66 58.21 -11.02 -10.17
CA ARG A 66 57.35 -12.01 -9.49
C ARG A 66 55.97 -11.43 -9.13
N THR A 67 55.88 -10.19 -8.73
CA THR A 67 54.59 -9.52 -8.47
C THR A 67 53.78 -9.40 -9.76
N ASN A 68 54.40 -9.04 -10.88
CA ASN A 68 53.75 -8.97 -12.19
C ASN A 68 53.30 -10.35 -12.67
N ASP A 69 54.13 -11.38 -12.50
CA ASP A 69 53.75 -12.78 -12.79
C ASP A 69 52.50 -13.18 -12.00
N GLY A 70 52.47 -12.88 -10.68
CA GLY A 70 51.31 -13.18 -9.84
C GLY A 70 50.05 -12.49 -10.28
N LEU A 71 50.14 -11.26 -10.75
CA LEU A 71 48.98 -10.54 -11.31
C LEU A 71 48.53 -11.12 -12.64
N ALA A 72 49.47 -11.47 -13.52
CA ALA A 72 49.17 -12.14 -14.78
C ALA A 72 48.49 -13.50 -14.58
N ASP A 73 48.99 -14.30 -13.59
CA ASP A 73 48.39 -15.58 -13.22
C ASP A 73 46.96 -15.39 -12.66
N ALA A 74 46.75 -14.44 -11.77
CA ALA A 74 45.43 -14.14 -11.21
C ALA A 74 44.41 -13.72 -12.28
N GLN A 75 44.84 -13.07 -13.36
CA GLN A 75 44.00 -12.57 -14.47
C GLN A 75 43.91 -13.51 -15.67
N ARG A 76 44.62 -14.66 -15.63
CA ARG A 76 44.68 -15.59 -16.76
C ARG A 76 43.28 -16.10 -17.11
N PRO A 77 42.76 -15.85 -18.33
CA PRO A 77 41.41 -16.29 -18.72
C PRO A 77 41.34 -17.80 -18.98
N ASP A 78 42.47 -18.41 -19.30
CA ASP A 78 42.60 -19.82 -19.65
C ASP A 78 43.25 -20.65 -18.51
N GLY A 79 42.88 -21.89 -18.38
CA GLY A 79 43.42 -22.82 -17.36
C GLY A 79 42.48 -23.07 -16.20
N ASP A 80 42.94 -23.82 -15.21
CA ASP A 80 42.21 -24.07 -13.97
C ASP A 80 42.31 -22.82 -13.05
N PRO A 81 41.22 -22.19 -12.68
CA PRO A 81 41.26 -21.05 -11.77
C PRO A 81 41.99 -21.34 -10.44
N SER A 82 41.92 -22.59 -9.95
CA SER A 82 42.61 -22.96 -8.72
C SER A 82 44.13 -22.92 -8.90
N GLU A 83 44.65 -23.44 -10.03
CA GLU A 83 46.07 -23.43 -10.34
C GLU A 83 46.59 -21.98 -10.55
N ASN A 84 45.78 -21.14 -11.21
CA ASN A 84 46.11 -19.73 -11.43
C ASN A 84 46.26 -18.97 -10.10
N TRP A 85 45.34 -19.13 -9.15
CA TRP A 85 45.42 -18.49 -7.84
C TRP A 85 46.54 -19.04 -6.96
N GLU A 86 46.87 -20.37 -7.02
CA GLU A 86 48.04 -20.93 -6.33
C GLU A 86 49.35 -20.36 -6.89
N ALA A 87 49.46 -20.21 -8.21
CA ALA A 87 50.61 -19.59 -8.86
C ALA A 87 50.79 -18.13 -8.43
N ALA A 88 49.67 -17.36 -8.43
CA ALA A 88 49.67 -15.99 -7.96
C ALA A 88 50.10 -15.86 -6.49
N LEU A 89 49.56 -16.71 -5.61
CA LEU A 89 49.96 -16.75 -4.19
C LEU A 89 51.46 -17.05 -4.01
N ALA A 90 52.02 -18.02 -4.77
CA ALA A 90 53.42 -18.34 -4.72
C ALA A 90 54.26 -17.13 -5.17
N ALA A 91 53.90 -16.50 -6.26
CA ALA A 91 54.62 -15.35 -6.80
C ALA A 91 54.62 -14.12 -5.84
N PHE A 92 53.48 -13.81 -5.20
CA PHE A 92 53.46 -12.74 -4.19
C PHE A 92 54.27 -13.08 -2.94
N LYS A 93 54.25 -14.31 -2.48
CA LYS A 93 55.09 -14.77 -1.37
C LYS A 93 56.59 -14.68 -1.71
N ASP A 94 56.98 -15.06 -2.91
CA ASP A 94 58.34 -14.94 -3.40
C ASP A 94 58.79 -13.48 -3.38
N ALA A 95 57.98 -12.54 -3.88
CA ALA A 95 58.30 -11.10 -3.84
C ALA A 95 58.52 -10.59 -2.40
N LEU A 96 57.73 -11.08 -1.44
CA LEU A 96 57.85 -10.73 -0.03
C LEU A 96 59.08 -11.33 0.66
N THR A 97 59.83 -12.23 0.02
CA THR A 97 61.14 -12.67 0.55
C THR A 97 62.23 -11.59 0.37
N VAL A 98 62.01 -10.70 -0.62
CA VAL A 98 62.92 -9.57 -0.92
C VAL A 98 62.39 -8.25 -0.34
N TRP A 99 61.13 -7.96 -0.60
CA TRP A 99 60.54 -6.72 -0.08
C TRP A 99 60.15 -6.87 1.39
N THR A 100 60.73 -6.08 2.24
CA THR A 100 60.39 -6.03 3.65
C THR A 100 59.77 -4.66 4.01
N ARG A 101 59.04 -4.62 5.11
CA ARG A 101 58.37 -3.41 5.57
C ARG A 101 59.37 -2.27 5.84
N GLU A 102 60.60 -2.62 6.28
CA GLU A 102 61.65 -1.67 6.67
C GLU A 102 62.41 -1.11 5.46
N ARG A 103 62.64 -1.95 4.45
CA ARG A 103 63.48 -1.57 3.29
C ARG A 103 62.67 -1.03 2.12
N ASN A 104 61.53 -1.65 1.85
CA ASN A 104 60.70 -1.34 0.68
C ASN A 104 59.23 -1.22 1.10
N PRO A 105 58.83 -0.27 1.98
CA PRO A 105 57.54 -0.22 2.61
C PRO A 105 56.38 -0.20 1.57
N GLN A 106 56.51 0.58 0.50
CA GLN A 106 55.45 0.71 -0.52
C GLN A 106 55.24 -0.58 -1.32
N GLN A 107 56.36 -1.18 -1.79
CA GLN A 107 56.35 -2.44 -2.54
C GLN A 107 55.87 -3.61 -1.67
N TRP A 108 56.31 -3.62 -0.40
CA TRP A 108 55.85 -4.62 0.58
C TRP A 108 54.33 -4.49 0.80
N ALA A 109 53.82 -3.28 0.98
CA ALA A 109 52.36 -3.07 1.15
C ALA A 109 51.58 -3.50 -0.10
N LEU A 110 52.10 -3.21 -1.30
CA LEU A 110 51.52 -3.66 -2.55
C LEU A 110 51.44 -5.20 -2.66
N ALA A 111 52.55 -5.88 -2.38
CA ALA A 111 52.62 -7.34 -2.38
C ALA A 111 51.68 -7.94 -1.32
N ARG A 112 51.58 -7.33 -0.13
CA ARG A 112 50.67 -7.73 0.94
C ARG A 112 49.20 -7.55 0.53
N ALA A 113 48.82 -6.45 -0.12
CA ALA A 113 47.47 -6.21 -0.59
C ALA A 113 47.06 -7.25 -1.66
N ASN A 114 47.93 -7.51 -2.66
CA ASN A 114 47.72 -8.50 -3.68
C ASN A 114 47.63 -9.92 -3.09
N LEU A 115 48.49 -10.24 -2.12
CA LEU A 115 48.42 -11.49 -1.38
C LEU A 115 47.08 -11.65 -0.65
N GLY A 116 46.54 -10.57 -0.07
CA GLY A 116 45.24 -10.54 0.57
C GLY A 116 44.10 -10.85 -0.39
N VAL A 117 44.11 -10.24 -1.59
CA VAL A 117 43.14 -10.53 -2.65
C VAL A 117 43.27 -11.99 -3.10
N ALA A 118 44.50 -12.47 -3.32
CA ALA A 118 44.72 -13.84 -3.75
C ALA A 118 44.23 -14.87 -2.74
N TYR A 119 44.43 -14.66 -1.45
CA TYR A 119 43.86 -15.53 -0.40
C TYR A 119 42.34 -15.50 -0.39
N ARG A 120 41.70 -14.34 -0.56
CA ARG A 120 40.26 -14.22 -0.60
C ARG A 120 39.65 -15.01 -1.78
N GLU A 121 40.23 -14.89 -2.96
CA GLU A 121 39.74 -15.52 -4.19
C GLU A 121 40.16 -17.01 -4.32
N ARG A 122 41.07 -17.50 -3.50
CA ARG A 122 41.58 -18.86 -3.53
C ARG A 122 40.46 -19.90 -3.41
N PRO A 123 40.25 -20.77 -4.43
CA PRO A 123 39.24 -21.81 -4.37
C PRO A 123 39.64 -22.98 -3.48
N ALA A 124 40.96 -23.25 -3.35
CA ALA A 124 41.53 -24.37 -2.62
C ALA A 124 41.78 -24.04 -1.13
N GLY A 125 41.86 -25.09 -0.30
CA GLY A 125 42.14 -24.97 1.11
C GLY A 125 40.93 -24.66 1.99
N ASN A 126 41.18 -24.30 3.24
CA ASN A 126 40.14 -23.97 4.20
C ASN A 126 39.68 -22.51 3.99
N ARG A 127 38.40 -22.30 3.64
CA ARG A 127 37.81 -20.98 3.38
C ARG A 127 38.00 -20.01 4.56
N SER A 128 37.80 -20.49 5.79
CA SER A 128 38.00 -19.67 6.99
C SER A 128 39.45 -19.20 7.15
N GLU A 129 40.40 -20.10 6.95
CA GLU A 129 41.82 -19.80 7.06
C GLU A 129 42.25 -18.82 5.96
N ASN A 130 41.80 -19.07 4.72
CA ASN A 130 42.06 -18.16 3.61
C ASN A 130 41.56 -16.75 3.90
N GLN A 131 40.35 -16.63 4.46
CA GLN A 131 39.75 -15.32 4.77
C GLN A 131 40.49 -14.58 5.89
N GLU A 132 40.94 -15.29 6.94
CA GLU A 132 41.78 -14.71 7.99
C GLU A 132 43.14 -14.22 7.44
N GLN A 133 43.76 -15.02 6.53
CA GLN A 133 45.00 -14.63 5.87
C GLN A 133 44.78 -13.38 4.97
N ALA A 134 43.67 -13.30 4.28
CA ALA A 134 43.30 -12.13 3.49
C ALA A 134 43.16 -10.88 4.34
N ILE A 135 42.42 -10.95 5.44
CA ILE A 135 42.25 -9.84 6.39
C ILE A 135 43.61 -9.40 6.99
N CYS A 136 44.43 -10.36 7.41
CA CYS A 136 45.76 -10.07 7.96
C CYS A 136 46.62 -9.33 6.91
N ALA A 137 46.67 -9.84 5.70
CA ALA A 137 47.51 -9.26 4.65
C ALA A 137 47.05 -7.84 4.24
N LEU A 138 45.74 -7.59 4.17
CA LEU A 138 45.17 -6.28 3.87
C LEU A 138 45.44 -5.27 5.01
N ARG A 139 45.32 -5.69 6.27
CA ARG A 139 45.67 -4.85 7.42
C ARG A 139 47.14 -4.51 7.45
N ASP A 140 48.01 -5.44 7.05
CA ASP A 140 49.43 -5.18 6.92
C ASP A 140 49.69 -4.10 5.87
N ALA A 141 49.07 -4.16 4.71
CA ALA A 141 49.18 -3.13 3.70
C ALA A 141 48.73 -1.74 4.23
N LEU A 142 47.57 -1.71 4.90
CA LEU A 142 47.04 -0.49 5.55
C LEU A 142 47.86 0.06 6.71
N SER A 143 48.83 -0.73 7.22
CA SER A 143 49.79 -0.25 8.21
C SER A 143 50.87 0.65 7.59
N VAL A 144 50.98 0.66 6.27
CA VAL A 144 51.92 1.47 5.49
C VAL A 144 51.17 2.54 4.69
N TRP A 145 50.15 2.16 3.98
CA TRP A 145 49.32 3.10 3.23
C TRP A 145 48.38 3.83 4.16
N THR A 146 48.32 5.14 4.02
CA THR A 146 47.38 6.00 4.76
C THR A 146 46.58 6.84 3.77
N ARG A 147 45.46 7.36 4.22
CA ARG A 147 44.61 8.25 3.43
C ARG A 147 45.39 9.46 2.89
N ASP A 148 46.37 9.96 3.62
CA ASP A 148 47.11 11.16 3.24
C ASP A 148 48.34 10.87 2.37
N SER A 149 48.97 9.69 2.56
CA SER A 149 50.22 9.35 1.83
C SER A 149 49.96 8.58 0.53
N ASN A 150 48.98 7.70 0.51
CA ASN A 150 48.68 6.81 -0.60
C ASN A 150 47.14 6.66 -0.71
N PRO A 151 46.39 7.72 -1.02
CA PRO A 151 44.93 7.71 -0.96
C PRO A 151 44.26 6.63 -1.83
N GLU A 152 44.71 6.44 -3.04
CA GLU A 152 44.11 5.47 -3.99
C GLU A 152 44.35 4.03 -3.53
N GLU A 153 45.61 3.69 -3.16
CA GLU A 153 45.98 2.36 -2.69
C GLU A 153 45.32 2.05 -1.37
N TRP A 154 45.26 3.04 -0.47
CA TRP A 154 44.58 2.94 0.81
C TRP A 154 43.09 2.65 0.62
N ALA A 155 42.41 3.39 -0.25
CA ALA A 155 41.00 3.17 -0.54
C ALA A 155 40.72 1.80 -1.17
N GLY A 156 41.58 1.36 -2.10
CA GLY A 156 41.51 0.02 -2.69
C GLY A 156 41.69 -1.11 -1.67
N ALA A 157 42.64 -0.92 -0.74
CA ALA A 157 42.85 -1.89 0.34
C ALA A 157 41.68 -1.89 1.34
N CYS A 158 41.10 -0.73 1.67
CA CYS A 158 39.89 -0.62 2.49
C CYS A 158 38.71 -1.32 1.86
N LEU A 159 38.46 -1.13 0.56
CA LEU A 159 37.38 -1.85 -0.15
C LEU A 159 37.57 -3.38 -0.07
N ASN A 160 38.77 -3.88 -0.37
CA ASN A 160 39.07 -5.31 -0.29
C ASN A 160 38.96 -5.86 1.13
N LEU A 161 39.36 -5.09 2.13
CA LEU A 161 39.21 -5.45 3.54
C LEU A 161 37.74 -5.52 3.94
N GLY A 162 36.91 -4.56 3.48
CA GLY A 162 35.46 -4.58 3.68
C GLY A 162 34.82 -5.83 3.11
N ILE A 163 35.19 -6.23 1.88
CA ILE A 163 34.71 -7.46 1.25
C ILE A 163 35.16 -8.68 2.05
N ALA A 164 36.44 -8.69 2.51
CA ALA A 164 36.97 -9.80 3.31
C ALA A 164 36.23 -9.96 4.64
N TYR A 165 35.87 -8.87 5.31
CA TYR A 165 35.02 -8.94 6.50
C TYR A 165 33.62 -9.41 6.22
N TRP A 166 32.99 -8.91 5.14
CA TRP A 166 31.62 -9.31 4.77
C TRP A 166 31.52 -10.80 4.44
N GLU A 167 32.53 -11.36 3.78
CA GLU A 167 32.62 -12.78 3.43
C GLU A 167 33.13 -13.68 4.56
N ARG A 168 33.61 -13.13 5.67
CA ARG A 168 34.23 -13.87 6.78
C ARG A 168 33.26 -14.89 7.38
N PRO A 169 33.60 -16.20 7.38
CA PRO A 169 32.70 -17.22 7.92
C PRO A 169 32.82 -17.39 9.44
N THR A 170 33.86 -16.82 10.06
CA THR A 170 34.14 -16.88 11.50
C THR A 170 33.80 -15.58 12.21
N GLY A 171 33.64 -15.64 13.53
CA GLY A 171 33.24 -14.47 14.33
C GLY A 171 31.76 -14.17 14.29
N GLU A 172 31.36 -13.11 14.97
CA GLU A 172 29.97 -12.66 14.99
C GLU A 172 29.62 -11.96 13.67
N ARG A 173 28.56 -12.45 12.97
CA ARG A 173 28.13 -11.87 11.69
C ARG A 173 27.85 -10.39 11.77
N SER A 174 27.25 -9.94 12.89
CA SER A 174 26.96 -8.52 13.11
C SER A 174 28.25 -7.68 13.19
N GLU A 175 29.27 -8.15 13.89
CA GLU A 175 30.56 -7.45 14.00
C GLU A 175 31.29 -7.41 12.65
N ASN A 176 31.31 -8.52 11.92
CA ASN A 176 31.88 -8.58 10.58
C ASN A 176 31.19 -7.59 9.63
N CYS A 177 29.86 -7.46 9.72
CA CYS A 177 29.08 -6.52 8.91
C CYS A 177 29.44 -5.06 9.25
N GLU A 178 29.57 -4.70 10.54
CA GLU A 178 29.98 -3.36 10.95
C GLU A 178 31.39 -3.01 10.48
N GLN A 179 32.33 -3.98 10.56
CA GLN A 179 33.70 -3.80 10.06
C GLN A 179 33.74 -3.63 8.55
N ALA A 180 32.88 -4.35 7.82
CA ALA A 180 32.73 -4.20 6.38
C ALA A 180 32.20 -2.81 6.00
N ILE A 181 31.13 -2.36 6.66
CA ILE A 181 30.55 -1.01 6.44
C ILE A 181 31.59 0.07 6.67
N ALA A 182 32.30 0.03 7.81
CA ALA A 182 33.34 1.01 8.12
C ALA A 182 34.43 1.05 7.04
N ALA A 183 34.91 -0.11 6.59
CA ALA A 183 35.94 -0.19 5.56
C ALA A 183 35.44 0.33 4.18
N PHE A 184 34.17 0.11 3.82
CA PHE A 184 33.58 0.68 2.59
C PHE A 184 33.40 2.20 2.69
N GLU A 185 33.02 2.71 3.86
CA GLU A 185 32.91 4.16 4.11
C GLU A 185 34.30 4.83 4.07
N ASP A 186 35.33 4.16 4.59
CA ASP A 186 36.71 4.59 4.47
C ASP A 186 37.12 4.72 2.99
N ALA A 187 36.87 3.72 2.16
CA ALA A 187 37.17 3.80 0.72
C ALA A 187 36.42 4.96 0.04
N LEU A 188 35.14 5.13 0.35
CA LEU A 188 34.29 6.21 -0.17
C LEU A 188 34.68 7.60 0.36
N SER A 189 35.52 7.68 1.38
CA SER A 189 36.09 8.96 1.86
C SER A 189 37.14 9.53 0.90
N VAL A 190 37.66 8.70 -0.01
CA VAL A 190 38.63 9.07 -1.05
C VAL A 190 37.99 9.11 -2.43
N TRP A 191 37.31 8.07 -2.78
CA TRP A 191 36.70 7.96 -4.11
C TRP A 191 35.41 8.75 -4.22
N THR A 192 35.28 9.45 -5.35
CA THR A 192 34.06 10.18 -5.71
C THR A 192 33.58 9.77 -7.10
N PRO A 193 32.33 10.02 -7.46
CA PRO A 193 31.83 9.70 -8.80
C PRO A 193 32.56 10.48 -9.91
N GLN A 194 33.30 11.54 -9.58
CA GLN A 194 34.08 12.33 -10.53
C GLN A 194 35.54 11.86 -10.64
N SER A 195 36.16 11.46 -9.51
CA SER A 195 37.58 11.03 -9.52
C SER A 195 37.76 9.58 -9.94
N ASN A 196 36.97 8.67 -9.35
CA ASN A 196 37.07 7.22 -9.53
C ASN A 196 35.67 6.61 -9.69
N PRO A 197 34.95 6.89 -10.80
CA PRO A 197 33.52 6.57 -10.91
C PRO A 197 33.22 5.08 -10.69
N GLU A 198 34.00 4.19 -11.30
CA GLU A 198 33.72 2.75 -11.20
C GLU A 198 34.09 2.17 -9.83
N ASP A 199 35.23 2.61 -9.20
CA ASP A 199 35.61 2.17 -7.85
C ASP A 199 34.61 2.66 -6.82
N TRP A 200 34.19 3.92 -6.98
CA TRP A 200 33.12 4.49 -6.17
C TRP A 200 31.82 3.72 -6.32
N ALA A 201 31.39 3.36 -7.53
CA ALA A 201 30.18 2.59 -7.77
C ALA A 201 30.30 1.17 -7.17
N THR A 202 31.49 0.54 -7.29
CA THR A 202 31.78 -0.76 -6.65
C THR A 202 31.67 -0.68 -5.12
N ALA A 203 32.24 0.35 -4.51
CA ALA A 203 32.16 0.57 -3.07
C ALA A 203 30.71 0.84 -2.62
N ARG A 204 29.96 1.62 -3.41
CA ARG A 204 28.52 1.87 -3.17
C ARG A 204 27.67 0.59 -3.27
N LEU A 205 27.90 -0.27 -4.26
CA LEU A 205 27.23 -1.57 -4.37
C LEU A 205 27.47 -2.43 -3.12
N ASN A 206 28.74 -2.57 -2.71
CA ASN A 206 29.11 -3.40 -1.55
C ASN A 206 28.57 -2.82 -0.24
N LEU A 207 28.62 -1.50 -0.07
CA LEU A 207 28.01 -0.80 1.07
C LEU A 207 26.50 -1.02 1.11
N GLY A 208 25.81 -0.97 -0.03
CA GLY A 208 24.39 -1.25 -0.14
C GLY A 208 24.04 -2.68 0.27
N ILE A 209 24.84 -3.67 -0.13
CA ILE A 209 24.69 -5.08 0.27
C ILE A 209 24.88 -5.22 1.79
N ALA A 210 25.92 -4.60 2.33
CA ALA A 210 26.22 -4.64 3.76
C ALA A 210 25.09 -3.99 4.60
N TYR A 211 24.59 -2.82 4.21
CA TYR A 211 23.43 -2.20 4.88
C TYR A 211 22.16 -3.03 4.81
N ARG A 212 21.89 -3.70 3.68
CA ARG A 212 20.71 -4.58 3.56
C ARG A 212 20.76 -5.74 4.54
N GLU A 213 21.95 -6.31 4.79
CA GLU A 213 22.15 -7.45 5.70
C GLU A 213 22.44 -7.06 7.15
N ARG A 214 22.63 -5.77 7.41
CA ARG A 214 22.91 -5.23 8.75
C ARG A 214 21.80 -5.54 9.74
N VAL A 215 22.13 -6.24 10.82
CA VAL A 215 21.19 -6.56 11.91
C VAL A 215 21.14 -5.45 12.96
N ALA A 216 22.26 -4.75 13.18
CA ALA A 216 22.36 -3.67 14.16
C ALA A 216 21.67 -2.39 13.67
N GLY A 217 21.20 -1.56 14.62
CA GLY A 217 20.57 -0.29 14.32
C GLY A 217 19.10 -0.39 13.88
N ASN A 218 18.60 0.68 13.26
CA ASN A 218 17.22 0.74 12.79
C ASN A 218 17.11 0.08 11.41
N ARG A 219 16.31 -0.98 11.30
CA ARG A 219 16.13 -1.76 10.06
C ARG A 219 15.63 -0.89 8.89
N THR A 220 14.66 0.00 9.14
CA THR A 220 14.12 0.88 8.10
C THR A 220 15.19 1.86 7.59
N GLU A 221 16.05 2.37 8.48
CA GLU A 221 17.18 3.24 8.13
C GLU A 221 18.24 2.46 7.33
N ASN A 222 18.59 1.25 7.77
CA ASN A 222 19.50 0.37 7.05
C ASN A 222 19.00 0.11 5.61
N GLN A 223 17.72 -0.20 5.43
CA GLN A 223 17.13 -0.39 4.11
C GLN A 223 17.13 0.89 3.26
N GLN A 224 16.91 2.07 3.87
CA GLN A 224 17.01 3.33 3.16
C GLN A 224 18.43 3.59 2.66
N ASN A 225 19.43 3.34 3.51
CA ASN A 225 20.84 3.49 3.18
C ASN A 225 21.26 2.51 2.07
N ALA A 226 20.78 1.26 2.13
CA ALA A 226 21.02 0.28 1.07
C ALA A 226 20.44 0.74 -0.28
N ILE A 227 19.17 1.18 -0.30
CA ILE A 227 18.51 1.68 -1.53
C ILE A 227 19.23 2.92 -2.08
N ALA A 228 19.68 3.83 -1.21
CA ALA A 228 20.44 5.01 -1.62
C ALA A 228 21.78 4.60 -2.25
N ALA A 229 22.53 3.70 -1.62
CA ALA A 229 23.80 3.20 -2.13
C ALA A 229 23.67 2.50 -3.49
N PHE A 230 22.63 1.68 -3.71
CA PHE A 230 22.38 1.06 -5.00
C PHE A 230 22.01 2.09 -6.09
N LYS A 231 21.22 3.11 -5.76
CA LYS A 231 20.92 4.20 -6.72
C LYS A 231 22.15 5.01 -7.08
N ASP A 232 23.01 5.24 -6.12
CA ASP A 232 24.28 5.90 -6.33
C ASP A 232 25.16 5.09 -7.31
N ALA A 233 25.28 3.78 -7.15
CA ALA A 233 26.02 2.92 -8.08
C ALA A 233 25.40 2.94 -9.48
N LEU A 234 24.07 2.95 -9.62
CA LEU A 234 23.38 3.06 -10.91
C LEU A 234 23.53 4.44 -11.58
N SER A 235 23.98 5.46 -10.86
CA SER A 235 24.29 6.75 -11.46
C SER A 235 25.58 6.72 -12.31
N VAL A 236 26.42 5.71 -12.09
CA VAL A 236 27.66 5.48 -12.84
C VAL A 236 27.47 4.35 -13.85
N TRP A 237 26.92 3.22 -13.44
CA TRP A 237 26.72 2.07 -14.31
C TRP A 237 25.37 2.16 -15.02
N ALA A 238 25.41 2.53 -16.30
CA ALA A 238 24.24 2.56 -17.15
C ALA A 238 24.07 1.23 -17.91
N ARG A 239 22.82 0.92 -18.25
CA ARG A 239 22.47 -0.33 -18.95
C ARG A 239 23.21 -0.53 -20.27
N GLU A 240 23.46 0.57 -20.97
CA GLU A 240 24.09 0.58 -22.29
C GLU A 240 25.62 0.44 -22.22
N SER A 241 26.26 0.98 -21.18
CA SER A 241 27.72 1.00 -21.02
C SER A 241 28.25 -0.13 -20.15
N ASN A 242 27.53 -0.50 -19.10
CA ASN A 242 27.93 -1.49 -18.10
C ASN A 242 26.76 -2.46 -17.81
N PRO A 243 26.34 -3.29 -18.79
CA PRO A 243 25.11 -4.09 -18.67
C PRO A 243 25.16 -5.15 -17.56
N GLU A 244 26.32 -5.74 -17.28
CA GLU A 244 26.47 -6.76 -16.25
C GLU A 244 26.39 -6.13 -14.85
N GLU A 245 27.16 -5.09 -14.58
CA GLU A 245 27.18 -4.34 -13.32
C GLU A 245 25.80 -3.70 -13.06
N TRP A 246 25.22 -3.08 -14.09
CA TRP A 246 23.88 -2.54 -14.01
C TRP A 246 22.85 -3.61 -13.58
N ALA A 247 22.88 -4.80 -14.19
CA ALA A 247 21.94 -5.86 -13.89
C ALA A 247 22.07 -6.36 -12.44
N ILE A 248 23.30 -6.45 -11.94
CA ILE A 248 23.59 -6.85 -10.55
C ILE A 248 23.05 -5.82 -9.56
N VAL A 249 23.33 -4.53 -9.81
CA VAL A 249 22.86 -3.46 -8.92
C VAL A 249 21.35 -3.34 -8.97
N GLN A 250 20.75 -3.43 -10.17
CA GLN A 250 19.31 -3.37 -10.33
C GLN A 250 18.60 -4.52 -9.59
N ALA A 251 19.14 -5.74 -9.66
CA ALA A 251 18.59 -6.88 -8.93
C ALA A 251 18.64 -6.68 -7.41
N ASN A 252 19.74 -6.13 -6.88
CA ASN A 252 19.87 -5.81 -5.46
C ASN A 252 18.94 -4.67 -5.03
N LEU A 253 18.77 -3.65 -5.86
CA LEU A 253 17.83 -2.55 -5.62
C LEU A 253 16.39 -3.05 -5.58
N ASP A 254 15.99 -3.89 -6.56
CA ASP A 254 14.66 -4.48 -6.62
C ASP A 254 14.37 -5.35 -5.39
N LEU A 255 15.37 -6.13 -4.95
CA LEU A 255 15.26 -6.96 -3.75
C LEU A 255 15.11 -6.10 -2.49
N ALA A 256 15.94 -5.07 -2.31
CA ALA A 256 15.86 -4.15 -1.17
C ALA A 256 14.51 -3.39 -1.13
N GLN A 257 13.98 -3.01 -2.29
CA GLN A 257 12.66 -2.38 -2.40
C GLN A 257 11.53 -3.35 -2.05
N ARG A 258 11.61 -4.62 -2.48
CA ARG A 258 10.64 -5.68 -2.12
C ARG A 258 10.67 -5.97 -0.63
N GLU A 259 11.86 -6.12 -0.04
CA GLU A 259 12.01 -6.35 1.40
C GLU A 259 11.46 -5.16 2.21
N ARG A 260 11.73 -3.93 1.79
CA ARG A 260 11.17 -2.73 2.40
C ARG A 260 9.65 -2.67 2.26
N PHE A 261 9.10 -3.08 1.12
CA PHE A 261 7.67 -3.16 0.91
C PHE A 261 7.03 -4.26 1.75
N ALA A 262 7.67 -5.43 1.87
CA ALA A 262 7.22 -6.53 2.72
C ALA A 262 7.25 -6.13 4.20
N GLU A 263 8.32 -5.49 4.68
CA GLU A 263 8.41 -4.96 6.04
C GLU A 263 7.36 -3.86 6.29
N TRP A 264 7.15 -2.98 5.31
CA TRP A 264 6.09 -1.98 5.34
C TRP A 264 4.72 -2.66 5.44
N LEU A 265 4.49 -3.77 4.72
CA LEU A 265 3.30 -4.61 4.82
C LEU A 265 3.20 -5.28 6.20
N GLU A 266 4.26 -5.91 6.69
CA GLU A 266 4.29 -6.61 7.99
C GLU A 266 4.08 -5.64 9.16
N ASN A 267 4.76 -4.51 9.19
CA ASN A 267 4.61 -3.50 10.23
C ASN A 267 3.24 -2.81 10.19
N ARG A 268 2.49 -2.94 9.10
CA ARG A 268 1.20 -2.28 8.85
C ARG A 268 0.03 -3.25 8.70
N ILE A 269 0.28 -4.50 8.33
CA ILE A 269 -0.67 -5.63 8.44
C ILE A 269 -0.60 -6.27 9.84
N THR A 270 0.29 -5.87 10.72
CA THR A 270 0.01 -6.08 12.13
C THR A 270 -1.29 -5.33 12.39
N ILE A 271 -2.40 -6.04 12.23
CA ILE A 271 -3.68 -5.73 12.81
C ILE A 271 -3.37 -5.68 14.30
N GLY A 272 -2.84 -4.55 14.75
CA GLY A 272 -2.73 -4.29 16.18
C GLY A 272 -4.13 -4.57 16.72
N PRO A 273 -4.32 -5.31 17.81
CA PRO A 273 -5.64 -5.67 18.28
C PRO A 273 -6.44 -4.38 18.34
N ILE A 274 -7.56 -4.33 17.58
CA ILE A 274 -8.51 -3.23 17.69
C ILE A 274 -8.83 -3.18 19.17
N ALA A 275 -8.59 -2.04 19.84
CA ALA A 275 -8.84 -1.95 21.26
C ALA A 275 -10.28 -2.40 21.52
N ALA A 276 -10.52 -3.18 22.56
CA ALA A 276 -11.85 -3.73 22.83
C ALA A 276 -12.94 -2.64 22.88
N SER A 277 -12.55 -1.39 23.27
CA SER A 277 -13.39 -0.20 23.19
C SER A 277 -13.79 0.18 21.78
N ASP A 278 -12.85 0.10 20.81
CA ASP A 278 -13.09 0.46 19.42
C ASP A 278 -13.97 -0.59 18.73
N ILE A 279 -13.73 -1.89 19.00
CA ILE A 279 -14.58 -2.99 18.50
C ILE A 279 -16.02 -2.76 18.90
N LYS A 280 -16.26 -2.40 20.16
CA LYS A 280 -17.61 -2.16 20.68
C LYS A 280 -18.27 -0.98 19.97
N VAL A 281 -17.57 0.15 19.83
CA VAL A 281 -18.12 1.35 19.18
C VAL A 281 -18.38 1.09 17.70
N VAL A 282 -17.38 0.57 16.99
CA VAL A 282 -17.50 0.27 15.55
C VAL A 282 -18.61 -0.75 15.33
N GLY A 283 -18.70 -1.81 16.15
CA GLY A 283 -19.72 -2.83 16.05
C GLY A 283 -21.14 -2.29 16.24
N LEU A 284 -21.38 -1.45 17.27
CA LEU A 284 -22.67 -0.85 17.55
C LEU A 284 -23.11 0.11 16.42
N VAL A 285 -22.20 0.96 15.94
CA VAL A 285 -22.50 1.91 14.87
C VAL A 285 -22.71 1.18 13.55
N SER A 286 -21.90 0.16 13.24
CA SER A 286 -22.07 -0.66 12.03
C SER A 286 -23.35 -1.49 12.05
N ALA A 287 -23.79 -1.99 13.21
CA ALA A 287 -25.07 -2.69 13.34
C ALA A 287 -26.25 -1.75 13.10
N ALA A 288 -26.20 -0.51 13.61
CA ALA A 288 -27.20 0.51 13.31
C ALA A 288 -27.24 0.85 11.81
N HIS A 289 -26.08 1.00 11.19
CA HIS A 289 -25.94 1.28 9.77
C HIS A 289 -26.42 0.12 8.87
N PHE A 290 -26.13 -1.13 9.28
CA PHE A 290 -26.69 -2.32 8.64
C PHE A 290 -28.22 -2.26 8.62
N MET A 291 -28.86 -1.95 9.74
CA MET A 291 -30.33 -1.85 9.82
C MET A 291 -30.88 -0.70 8.98
N SER A 292 -30.19 0.43 8.92
CA SER A 292 -30.56 1.56 8.05
C SER A 292 -30.65 1.12 6.59
N HIS A 293 -29.60 0.49 6.07
CA HIS A 293 -29.55 0.01 4.69
C HIS A 293 -30.51 -1.17 4.43
N PHE A 294 -30.69 -2.03 5.42
CA PHE A 294 -31.68 -3.11 5.35
C PHE A 294 -33.09 -2.52 5.17
N PHE A 295 -33.47 -1.52 5.97
CA PHE A 295 -34.77 -0.90 5.88
C PHE A 295 -34.99 -0.11 4.60
N GLN A 296 -33.95 0.46 3.98
CA GLN A 296 -34.05 1.20 2.72
C GLN A 296 -34.67 0.38 1.61
N ILE A 297 -34.44 -0.92 1.55
CA ILE A 297 -34.93 -1.79 0.49
C ILE A 297 -35.87 -2.90 1.00
N VAL A 298 -36.47 -2.73 2.17
CA VAL A 298 -37.38 -3.71 2.74
C VAL A 298 -38.68 -3.92 1.94
N LEU A 299 -39.17 -2.87 1.26
CA LEU A 299 -40.40 -2.91 0.49
C LEU A 299 -40.25 -3.46 -0.94
N PRO A 300 -39.23 -3.10 -1.75
CA PRO A 300 -39.12 -3.51 -3.15
C PRO A 300 -39.25 -5.02 -3.40
N PRO A 301 -38.64 -5.92 -2.59
CA PRO A 301 -38.74 -7.36 -2.81
C PRO A 301 -40.16 -7.90 -2.71
N ILE A 302 -41.02 -7.23 -1.94
CA ILE A 302 -42.44 -7.64 -1.72
C ILE A 302 -43.44 -6.80 -2.48
N PHE A 303 -43.02 -5.96 -3.42
CA PHE A 303 -43.92 -5.16 -4.28
C PHE A 303 -44.98 -5.98 -4.97
N PRO A 304 -44.74 -7.18 -5.53
CA PRO A 304 -45.81 -8.01 -6.07
C PRO A 304 -46.91 -8.30 -5.04
N LEU A 305 -46.54 -8.63 -3.81
CA LEU A 305 -47.48 -8.91 -2.73
C LEU A 305 -48.27 -7.67 -2.29
N LEU A 306 -47.60 -6.50 -2.24
CA LEU A 306 -48.23 -5.22 -1.92
C LEU A 306 -49.16 -4.73 -3.02
N LYS A 307 -48.79 -4.95 -4.30
CA LYS A 307 -49.63 -4.65 -5.45
C LYS A 307 -50.97 -5.36 -5.35
N ASP A 308 -50.93 -6.66 -5.11
CA ASP A 308 -52.13 -7.47 -5.01
C ASP A 308 -52.93 -7.11 -3.74
N ALA A 309 -52.28 -6.85 -2.62
CA ALA A 309 -52.94 -6.53 -1.34
C ALA A 309 -53.64 -5.17 -1.34
N PHE A 310 -53.10 -4.19 -2.06
CA PHE A 310 -53.65 -2.81 -2.11
C PHE A 310 -54.42 -2.50 -3.39
N GLY A 311 -54.36 -3.35 -4.43
CA GLY A 311 -54.98 -3.13 -5.71
C GLY A 311 -54.39 -1.94 -6.48
N VAL A 312 -53.08 -1.72 -6.38
CA VAL A 312 -52.34 -0.60 -6.98
C VAL A 312 -51.30 -1.05 -7.99
N GLY A 313 -50.76 -0.14 -8.80
CA GLY A 313 -49.68 -0.42 -9.72
C GLY A 313 -48.30 -0.33 -9.08
N TYR A 314 -47.26 -0.69 -9.82
CA TYR A 314 -45.87 -0.49 -9.37
C TYR A 314 -45.51 0.97 -9.29
N ALA A 315 -46.12 1.86 -10.08
CA ALA A 315 -45.88 3.31 -10.03
C ALA A 315 -46.23 3.91 -8.68
N GLU A 316 -47.39 3.56 -8.12
CA GLU A 316 -47.81 4.03 -6.80
C GLU A 316 -46.90 3.51 -5.68
N LEU A 317 -46.49 2.24 -5.80
CA LEU A 317 -45.50 1.68 -4.85
C LEU A 317 -44.12 2.34 -4.96
N SER A 318 -43.73 2.71 -6.18
CA SER A 318 -42.47 3.46 -6.39
C SER A 318 -42.52 4.85 -5.77
N ILE A 319 -43.71 5.51 -5.77
CA ILE A 319 -43.90 6.79 -5.08
C ILE A 319 -43.61 6.66 -3.57
N VAL A 320 -44.02 5.55 -2.94
CA VAL A 320 -43.75 5.29 -1.52
C VAL A 320 -42.23 5.34 -1.24
N MET A 321 -41.43 4.70 -2.12
CA MET A 321 -39.98 4.74 -2.01
C MET A 321 -39.41 6.14 -2.25
N THR A 322 -39.92 6.84 -3.25
CA THR A 322 -39.54 8.23 -3.54
C THR A 322 -39.79 9.14 -2.35
N LEU A 323 -40.93 9.00 -1.67
CA LEU A 323 -41.27 9.78 -0.47
C LEU A 323 -40.28 9.53 0.66
N MET A 324 -39.88 8.27 0.85
CA MET A 324 -38.86 7.92 1.86
C MET A 324 -37.50 8.57 1.55
N TYR A 325 -37.01 8.41 0.32
CA TYR A 325 -35.70 9.00 -0.06
C TYR A 325 -35.73 10.52 -0.09
N ALA A 326 -36.81 11.14 -0.56
CA ALA A 326 -36.97 12.59 -0.53
C ALA A 326 -36.97 13.14 0.90
N ALA A 327 -37.72 12.50 1.81
CA ALA A 327 -37.74 12.87 3.21
C ALA A 327 -36.34 12.71 3.86
N SER A 328 -35.63 11.61 3.56
CA SER A 328 -34.26 11.39 4.02
C SER A 328 -33.31 12.48 3.52
N GLY A 329 -33.26 12.71 2.22
CA GLY A 329 -32.33 13.71 1.63
C GLY A 329 -32.59 15.13 2.11
N LEU A 330 -33.87 15.57 2.16
CA LEU A 330 -34.24 16.89 2.63
C LEU A 330 -33.92 17.11 4.12
N MET A 331 -34.09 16.07 4.93
CA MET A 331 -33.89 16.16 6.38
C MET A 331 -32.45 15.84 6.81
N GLN A 332 -31.57 15.40 5.92
CA GLN A 332 -30.21 14.97 6.29
C GLN A 332 -29.33 16.14 6.77
N THR A 333 -29.38 17.29 6.12
CA THR A 333 -28.69 18.51 6.59
C THR A 333 -29.26 19.02 7.92
N PRO A 334 -30.59 19.20 8.11
CA PRO A 334 -31.19 19.47 9.42
C PRO A 334 -30.78 18.46 10.51
N ALA A 335 -30.72 17.18 10.20
CA ALA A 335 -30.27 16.15 11.13
C ALA A 335 -28.82 16.38 11.58
N GLY A 336 -27.94 16.85 10.68
CA GLY A 336 -26.58 17.23 11.02
C GLY A 336 -26.50 18.33 12.09
N PHE A 337 -27.35 19.35 12.02
CA PHE A 337 -27.46 20.38 13.06
C PHE A 337 -27.97 19.79 14.38
N LEU A 338 -28.90 18.85 14.30
CA LEU A 338 -29.42 18.18 15.49
C LEU A 338 -28.34 17.33 16.17
N VAL A 339 -27.49 16.64 15.38
CA VAL A 339 -26.33 15.87 15.86
C VAL A 339 -25.37 16.78 16.63
N ASP A 340 -25.02 17.93 16.07
CA ASP A 340 -24.08 18.85 16.70
C ASP A 340 -24.67 19.47 18.00
N ARG A 341 -26.00 19.64 18.09
CA ARG A 341 -26.69 20.21 19.27
C ARG A 341 -26.98 19.20 20.38
N LEU A 342 -27.57 18.06 20.03
CA LEU A 342 -28.04 17.05 21.01
C LEU A 342 -26.99 15.96 21.30
N GLY A 343 -25.98 15.84 20.42
CA GLY A 343 -24.98 14.80 20.43
C GLY A 343 -25.36 13.60 19.56
N PRO A 344 -24.38 12.99 18.86
CA PRO A 344 -24.62 12.01 17.81
C PRO A 344 -25.30 10.73 18.34
N ALA A 345 -24.94 10.26 19.53
CA ALA A 345 -25.52 9.04 20.09
C ALA A 345 -27.04 9.13 20.32
N ARG A 346 -27.53 10.26 20.83
CA ARG A 346 -28.97 10.45 21.06
C ARG A 346 -29.76 10.53 19.77
N VAL A 347 -29.19 11.23 18.78
CA VAL A 347 -29.81 11.40 17.45
C VAL A 347 -29.85 10.07 16.70
N LEU A 348 -28.76 9.28 16.72
CA LEU A 348 -28.71 7.94 16.13
C LEU A 348 -29.77 7.01 16.74
N ILE A 349 -29.84 6.96 18.07
CA ILE A 349 -30.82 6.10 18.79
C ILE A 349 -32.25 6.52 18.47
N GLY A 350 -32.54 7.82 18.48
CA GLY A 350 -33.87 8.36 18.14
C GLY A 350 -34.26 8.06 16.69
N GLY A 351 -33.33 8.25 15.75
CA GLY A 351 -33.56 7.97 14.33
C GLY A 351 -33.76 6.48 14.05
N LEU A 352 -32.94 5.60 14.60
CA LEU A 352 -33.12 4.15 14.48
C LEU A 352 -34.47 3.70 15.06
N GLY A 353 -34.84 4.24 16.24
CA GLY A 353 -36.12 3.96 16.87
C GLY A 353 -37.30 4.36 16.00
N LEU A 354 -37.27 5.59 15.47
CA LEU A 354 -38.31 6.09 14.55
C LEU A 354 -38.39 5.23 13.27
N TYR A 355 -37.24 4.92 12.66
CA TYR A 355 -37.20 4.11 11.45
C TYR A 355 -37.76 2.71 11.72
N SER A 356 -37.31 2.06 12.78
CA SER A 356 -37.76 0.72 13.17
C SER A 356 -39.26 0.67 13.46
N ALA A 357 -39.80 1.70 14.17
CA ALA A 357 -41.21 1.83 14.41
C ALA A 357 -42.02 2.02 13.11
N ALA A 358 -41.56 2.88 12.19
CA ALA A 358 -42.19 3.08 10.91
C ALA A 358 -42.25 1.77 10.10
N VAL A 359 -41.16 1.00 10.04
CA VAL A 359 -41.12 -0.31 9.37
C VAL A 359 -42.05 -1.32 10.04
N LEU A 360 -42.09 -1.38 11.35
CA LEU A 360 -43.02 -2.21 12.11
C LEU A 360 -44.47 -1.85 11.73
N PHE A 361 -44.80 -0.56 11.72
CA PHE A 361 -46.14 -0.08 11.38
C PHE A 361 -46.51 -0.25 9.91
N TYR A 362 -45.55 -0.44 8.98
CA TYR A 362 -45.85 -0.85 7.60
C TYR A 362 -46.73 -2.11 7.57
N GLY A 363 -46.52 -3.06 8.48
CA GLY A 363 -47.33 -4.28 8.59
C GLY A 363 -48.80 -4.01 8.93
N PHE A 364 -49.13 -2.88 9.51
CA PHE A 364 -50.51 -2.47 9.83
C PHE A 364 -51.13 -1.53 8.80
N ALA A 365 -50.40 -1.13 7.75
CA ALA A 365 -50.91 -0.19 6.75
C ALA A 365 -52.18 -0.74 6.05
N PRO A 366 -53.31 0.00 6.10
CA PRO A 366 -54.57 -0.45 5.45
C PRO A 366 -54.59 -0.16 3.94
N ASN A 367 -53.77 0.77 3.48
CA ASN A 367 -53.68 1.18 2.06
C ASN A 367 -52.29 1.80 1.75
N VAL A 368 -52.06 2.05 0.46
CA VAL A 368 -50.80 2.60 -0.04
C VAL A 368 -50.48 4.00 0.46
N TRP A 369 -51.48 4.84 0.76
CA TRP A 369 -51.30 6.21 1.25
C TRP A 369 -50.82 6.23 2.70
N CYS A 370 -51.37 5.33 3.52
CA CYS A 370 -50.86 5.14 4.87
C CYS A 370 -49.43 4.60 4.84
N LEU A 371 -49.09 3.66 3.93
CA LEU A 371 -47.74 3.18 3.71
C LEU A 371 -46.80 4.33 3.31
N GLY A 372 -47.26 5.25 2.44
CA GLY A 372 -46.53 6.44 2.02
C GLY A 372 -46.24 7.42 3.17
N ALA A 373 -47.26 7.66 4.04
CA ALA A 373 -47.06 8.51 5.22
C ALA A 373 -46.03 7.90 6.20
N LEU A 374 -46.09 6.59 6.41
CA LEU A 374 -45.09 5.86 7.21
C LEU A 374 -43.70 5.85 6.54
N ALA A 375 -43.65 5.86 5.19
CA ALA A 375 -42.40 5.97 4.44
C ALA A 375 -41.72 7.34 4.64
N ILE A 376 -42.49 8.41 4.74
CA ILE A 376 -41.95 9.74 5.11
C ILE A 376 -41.33 9.68 6.52
N ALA A 377 -42.03 9.09 7.50
CA ALA A 377 -41.51 8.91 8.85
C ALA A 377 -40.23 8.04 8.86
N ALA A 378 -40.21 6.97 8.05
CA ALA A 378 -39.03 6.14 7.83
C ALA A 378 -37.85 6.94 7.27
N GLY A 379 -38.09 7.80 6.26
CA GLY A 379 -37.08 8.70 5.69
C GLY A 379 -36.50 9.69 6.70
N VAL A 380 -37.37 10.27 7.54
CA VAL A 380 -36.91 11.14 8.68
C VAL A 380 -36.08 10.33 9.67
N GLY A 381 -36.44 9.07 9.97
CA GLY A 381 -35.64 8.17 10.80
C GLY A 381 -34.28 7.83 10.13
N ASN A 382 -34.25 7.73 8.80
CA ASN A 382 -33.05 7.37 8.02
C ASN A 382 -32.01 8.52 7.93
N CYS A 383 -32.46 9.78 7.86
CA CYS A 383 -31.59 10.94 7.59
C CYS A 383 -30.47 11.16 8.63
N VAL A 384 -30.58 10.55 9.80
CA VAL A 384 -29.65 10.80 10.92
C VAL A 384 -28.39 9.92 10.89
N PHE A 385 -28.37 8.81 10.11
CA PHE A 385 -27.31 7.81 10.22
C PHE A 385 -25.96 8.38 9.81
N HIS A 386 -25.79 8.85 8.60
CA HIS A 386 -24.50 9.38 8.15
C HIS A 386 -23.96 10.52 9.05
N PRO A 387 -24.74 11.55 9.40
CA PRO A 387 -24.26 12.58 10.32
C PRO A 387 -23.84 12.04 11.69
N SER A 388 -24.61 11.12 12.26
CA SER A 388 -24.35 10.56 13.59
C SER A 388 -23.19 9.56 13.59
N ASP A 389 -23.18 8.64 12.63
CA ASP A 389 -22.20 7.54 12.56
C ASP A 389 -20.78 8.08 12.40
N TYR A 390 -20.57 8.98 11.44
CA TYR A 390 -19.26 9.58 11.21
C TYR A 390 -18.84 10.51 12.36
N ALA A 391 -19.78 11.18 13.03
CA ALA A 391 -19.47 11.96 14.22
C ALA A 391 -19.01 11.08 15.39
N ILE A 392 -19.67 9.93 15.63
CA ILE A 392 -19.29 8.98 16.68
C ILE A 392 -17.92 8.37 16.36
N LEU A 393 -17.76 7.80 15.16
CA LEU A 393 -16.52 7.14 14.76
C LEU A 393 -15.33 8.11 14.79
N SER A 394 -15.48 9.32 14.23
CA SER A 394 -14.44 10.35 14.25
C SER A 394 -14.02 10.81 15.63
N ALA A 395 -14.93 10.74 16.62
CA ALA A 395 -14.67 11.19 17.99
C ALA A 395 -14.16 10.08 18.92
N ARG A 396 -14.47 8.81 18.62
CA ARG A 396 -14.21 7.68 19.52
C ARG A 396 -13.10 6.77 19.05
N VAL A 397 -12.84 6.71 17.75
CA VAL A 397 -11.78 5.89 17.16
C VAL A 397 -10.53 6.74 16.94
N GLU A 398 -9.38 6.20 17.27
CA GLU A 398 -8.09 6.85 17.05
C GLU A 398 -7.84 7.08 15.56
N ALA A 399 -7.23 8.22 15.22
CA ALA A 399 -7.01 8.64 13.83
C ALA A 399 -6.23 7.60 12.99
N THR A 400 -5.33 6.83 13.62
CA THR A 400 -4.53 5.77 13.00
C THR A 400 -5.33 4.52 12.61
N ARG A 401 -6.56 4.37 13.14
CA ARG A 401 -7.45 3.22 12.90
C ARG A 401 -8.79 3.60 12.28
N LEU A 402 -8.97 4.90 11.98
CA LEU A 402 -10.24 5.44 11.53
C LEU A 402 -10.63 4.95 10.12
N GLY A 403 -9.65 4.72 9.24
CA GLY A 403 -9.90 4.18 7.90
C GLY A 403 -10.51 2.77 7.96
N ARG A 404 -9.99 1.90 8.84
CA ARG A 404 -10.55 0.56 9.08
C ARG A 404 -11.95 0.63 9.68
N ALA A 405 -12.17 1.54 10.64
CA ALA A 405 -13.49 1.74 11.24
C ALA A 405 -14.52 2.15 10.19
N TYR A 406 -14.18 3.07 9.29
CA TYR A 406 -15.03 3.46 8.16
C TYR A 406 -15.25 2.31 7.18
N GLY A 407 -14.20 1.52 6.87
CA GLY A 407 -14.31 0.34 6.02
C GLY A 407 -15.31 -0.69 6.56
N ILE A 408 -15.22 -1.05 7.85
CA ILE A 408 -16.13 -1.99 8.52
C ILE A 408 -17.55 -1.42 8.57
N HIS A 409 -17.69 -0.14 8.87
CA HIS A 409 -18.97 0.55 8.91
C HIS A 409 -19.69 0.52 7.56
N ASN A 410 -19.00 0.89 6.47
CA ASN A 410 -19.56 0.86 5.12
C ASN A 410 -19.86 -0.57 4.63
N LEU A 411 -19.02 -1.54 5.00
CA LEU A 411 -19.29 -2.96 4.73
C LEU A 411 -20.59 -3.41 5.43
N GLY A 412 -20.81 -2.97 6.68
CA GLY A 412 -22.06 -3.22 7.41
C GLY A 412 -23.28 -2.76 6.62
N GLY A 413 -23.26 -1.54 6.08
CA GLY A 413 -24.34 -1.03 5.22
C GLY A 413 -24.57 -1.89 3.98
N SER A 414 -23.51 -2.27 3.26
CA SER A 414 -23.60 -3.13 2.08
C SER A 414 -24.21 -4.51 2.38
N LEU A 415 -23.86 -5.08 3.53
CA LEU A 415 -24.46 -6.34 4.01
C LEU A 415 -25.95 -6.18 4.35
N GLY A 416 -26.36 -5.01 4.86
CA GLY A 416 -27.78 -4.68 5.08
C GLY A 416 -28.59 -4.75 3.80
N TRP A 417 -28.11 -4.13 2.72
CA TRP A 417 -28.76 -4.23 1.40
C TRP A 417 -28.83 -5.67 0.88
N ALA A 418 -27.76 -6.44 1.04
CA ALA A 418 -27.73 -7.83 0.57
C ALA A 418 -28.67 -8.75 1.37
N ALA A 419 -28.83 -8.52 2.66
CA ALA A 419 -29.62 -9.36 3.55
C ALA A 419 -31.15 -9.09 3.43
N ALA A 420 -31.55 -7.84 3.14
CA ALA A 420 -32.96 -7.45 3.19
C ALA A 420 -33.87 -8.25 2.24
N PRO A 421 -33.56 -8.43 0.94
CA PRO A 421 -34.43 -9.20 0.04
C PRO A 421 -34.63 -10.64 0.51
N VAL A 422 -33.55 -11.31 0.92
CA VAL A 422 -33.57 -12.70 1.37
C VAL A 422 -34.41 -12.85 2.63
N ALA A 423 -34.18 -12.00 3.62
CA ALA A 423 -34.89 -12.06 4.89
C ALA A 423 -36.36 -11.73 4.74
N VAL A 424 -36.70 -10.65 4.02
CA VAL A 424 -38.07 -10.20 3.87
C VAL A 424 -38.90 -11.17 3.03
N LEU A 425 -38.37 -11.66 1.90
CA LEU A 425 -39.05 -12.68 1.09
C LEU A 425 -39.21 -14.00 1.83
N GLY A 426 -38.15 -14.45 2.53
CA GLY A 426 -38.20 -15.67 3.32
C GLY A 426 -39.27 -15.60 4.44
N LEU A 427 -39.29 -14.50 5.21
CA LEU A 427 -40.33 -14.30 6.21
C LEU A 427 -41.74 -14.16 5.57
N SER A 428 -41.83 -13.43 4.46
CA SER A 428 -43.11 -13.23 3.77
C SER A 428 -43.71 -14.51 3.22
N SER A 429 -42.88 -15.46 2.76
CA SER A 429 -43.34 -16.76 2.24
C SER A 429 -43.92 -17.66 3.34
N VAL A 430 -43.49 -17.50 4.59
CA VAL A 430 -43.95 -18.33 5.71
C VAL A 430 -45.08 -17.66 6.50
N PHE A 431 -44.96 -16.36 6.76
CA PHE A 431 -45.86 -15.65 7.69
C PHE A 431 -46.72 -14.57 7.00
N GLY A 432 -46.52 -14.33 5.72
CA GLY A 432 -47.11 -13.21 4.99
C GLY A 432 -46.37 -11.90 5.19
N TRP A 433 -46.50 -10.98 4.24
CA TRP A 433 -45.70 -9.72 4.19
C TRP A 433 -45.95 -8.81 5.39
N ARG A 434 -47.14 -8.79 6.00
CA ARG A 434 -47.47 -7.96 7.15
C ARG A 434 -46.65 -8.37 8.36
N ILE A 435 -46.64 -9.64 8.71
CA ILE A 435 -45.88 -10.19 9.82
C ILE A 435 -44.39 -10.08 9.55
N ALA A 436 -43.94 -10.27 8.31
CA ALA A 436 -42.54 -10.10 7.93
C ALA A 436 -42.04 -8.70 8.27
N LEU A 437 -42.78 -7.64 7.90
CA LEU A 437 -42.43 -6.25 8.21
C LEU A 437 -42.49 -5.95 9.72
N MET A 438 -43.47 -6.51 10.44
CA MET A 438 -43.53 -6.37 11.90
C MET A 438 -42.32 -7.01 12.59
N VAL A 439 -41.93 -8.20 12.17
CA VAL A 439 -40.76 -8.91 12.73
C VAL A 439 -39.48 -8.11 12.46
N VAL A 440 -39.28 -7.66 11.23
CA VAL A 440 -38.08 -6.90 10.87
C VAL A 440 -38.02 -5.56 11.61
N GLY A 441 -39.15 -4.82 11.69
CA GLY A 441 -39.23 -3.60 12.48
C GLY A 441 -38.98 -3.87 13.98
N GLY A 442 -39.51 -4.98 14.51
CA GLY A 442 -39.27 -5.43 15.88
C GLY A 442 -37.81 -5.72 16.18
N VAL A 443 -37.09 -6.36 15.24
CA VAL A 443 -35.63 -6.57 15.36
C VAL A 443 -34.89 -5.24 15.43
N GLY A 444 -35.29 -4.24 14.62
CA GLY A 444 -34.71 -2.91 14.70
C GLY A 444 -34.97 -2.20 16.04
N LEU A 445 -36.16 -2.38 16.64
CA LEU A 445 -36.46 -1.85 17.97
C LEU A 445 -35.62 -2.55 19.06
N LEU A 446 -35.39 -3.86 18.96
CA LEU A 446 -34.49 -4.58 19.86
C LEU A 446 -33.05 -4.06 19.74
N LEU A 447 -32.57 -3.78 18.51
CA LEU A 447 -31.27 -3.16 18.32
C LEU A 447 -31.24 -1.74 18.89
N THR A 448 -32.32 -0.96 18.75
CA THR A 448 -32.44 0.37 19.37
C THR A 448 -32.32 0.29 20.89
N LEU A 449 -32.97 -0.69 21.51
CA LEU A 449 -32.80 -0.97 22.93
C LEU A 449 -31.36 -1.33 23.28
N GLY A 450 -30.72 -2.16 22.48
CA GLY A 450 -29.30 -2.50 22.61
C GLY A 450 -28.39 -1.27 22.58
N LEU A 451 -28.65 -0.30 21.70
CA LEU A 451 -27.93 0.97 21.64
C LEU A 451 -28.19 1.84 22.89
N ILE A 452 -29.43 1.89 23.39
CA ILE A 452 -29.77 2.60 24.63
C ILE A 452 -28.95 2.04 25.81
N LEU A 453 -28.94 0.72 25.98
CA LEU A 453 -28.20 0.04 27.06
C LEU A 453 -26.69 0.24 26.95
N ASN A 454 -26.16 0.49 25.75
CA ASN A 454 -24.74 0.73 25.49
C ASN A 454 -24.42 2.19 25.17
N SER A 455 -25.35 3.12 25.42
CA SER A 455 -25.22 4.54 25.03
C SER A 455 -23.97 5.22 25.61
N ALA A 456 -23.53 4.83 26.80
CA ALA A 456 -22.30 5.33 27.42
C ALA A 456 -21.05 5.13 26.54
N SER A 457 -21.00 4.04 25.77
CA SER A 457 -19.90 3.77 24.85
C SER A 457 -19.93 4.68 23.60
N LEU A 458 -21.10 5.20 23.25
CA LEU A 458 -21.32 6.05 22.07
C LEU A 458 -21.25 7.54 22.38
N VAL A 459 -21.33 7.94 23.66
CA VAL A 459 -21.30 9.36 24.08
C VAL A 459 -19.92 9.94 23.77
N THR A 460 -19.91 11.02 23.02
CA THR A 460 -18.71 11.81 22.72
C THR A 460 -18.55 12.92 23.78
N GLN A 461 -17.33 13.10 24.32
CA GLN A 461 -17.06 14.21 25.22
C GLN A 461 -17.18 15.55 24.48
N ARG A 462 -18.00 16.45 25.00
CA ARG A 462 -18.06 17.83 24.51
C ARG A 462 -16.70 18.50 24.81
N ARG A 463 -15.84 18.63 23.82
CA ARG A 463 -14.66 19.52 23.91
C ARG A 463 -15.17 20.98 24.01
N GLY A 464 -14.79 21.60 25.11
CA GLY A 464 -14.99 23.00 25.56
C GLY A 464 -15.69 24.02 24.67
N ASN A 465 -16.70 24.64 25.24
CA ASN A 465 -17.74 25.50 24.66
C ASN A 465 -17.29 26.84 24.04
N ARG A 466 -16.05 27.29 24.09
CA ARG A 466 -15.68 28.66 23.69
C ARG A 466 -15.21 28.86 22.25
N MET A 467 -14.60 27.84 21.62
CA MET A 467 -14.29 27.92 20.17
C MET A 467 -15.48 27.49 19.27
N HIS A 468 -16.53 26.93 19.86
CA HIS A 468 -17.71 26.41 19.14
C HIS A 468 -18.72 27.49 18.72
N GLU A 469 -18.79 28.59 19.43
CA GLU A 469 -19.82 29.62 19.15
C GLU A 469 -19.49 30.50 17.92
N GLU A 470 -18.24 30.72 17.60
CA GLU A 470 -17.85 31.52 16.43
C GLU A 470 -17.87 30.72 15.11
N ALA A 471 -17.47 29.44 15.12
CA ALA A 471 -17.57 28.56 13.93
C ALA A 471 -19.02 28.14 13.61
N THR A 472 -19.96 28.31 14.55
CA THR A 472 -21.33 27.78 14.46
C THR A 472 -22.32 28.70 13.77
N ARG A 473 -21.97 29.94 13.44
CA ARG A 473 -22.94 30.94 12.96
C ARG A 473 -23.00 31.17 11.45
N SER A 474 -22.15 30.57 10.63
CA SER A 474 -22.10 30.93 9.22
C SER A 474 -22.70 29.88 8.30
N ALA A 475 -23.78 30.23 7.61
CA ALA A 475 -24.21 29.57 6.37
C ALA A 475 -23.05 29.51 5.33
N ASP A 476 -22.11 30.45 5.44
CA ASP A 476 -20.89 30.54 4.64
C ASP A 476 -20.01 29.27 4.68
N MET A 477 -20.11 28.49 5.75
CA MET A 477 -19.40 27.20 5.82
C MET A 477 -19.80 26.22 4.70
N PHE A 478 -21.12 26.13 4.40
CA PHE A 478 -21.61 25.23 3.33
C PHE A 478 -21.26 25.77 1.94
N LEU A 479 -21.02 27.06 1.81
CA LEU A 479 -20.59 27.70 0.58
C LEU A 479 -19.07 27.71 0.44
N SER A 480 -18.34 27.18 1.44
CA SER A 480 -16.89 27.03 1.32
C SER A 480 -16.54 26.08 0.19
N ARG A 481 -15.53 26.43 -0.59
CA ARG A 481 -15.13 25.67 -1.77
C ARG A 481 -14.82 24.19 -1.46
N PRO A 482 -14.08 23.81 -0.38
CA PRO A 482 -13.81 22.42 -0.07
C PRO A 482 -15.09 21.60 0.15
N ILE A 483 -16.06 22.16 0.88
CA ILE A 483 -17.33 21.47 1.22
C ILE A 483 -18.23 21.34 -0.02
N LEU A 484 -18.31 22.37 -0.86
CA LEU A 484 -19.05 22.30 -2.12
C LEU A 484 -18.43 21.29 -3.10
N VAL A 485 -17.10 21.23 -3.17
CA VAL A 485 -16.42 20.22 -3.99
C VAL A 485 -16.68 18.80 -3.44
N CYS A 486 -16.67 18.60 -2.12
CA CYS A 486 -17.07 17.33 -1.51
C CYS A 486 -18.52 16.96 -1.85
N PHE A 487 -19.47 17.89 -1.76
CA PHE A 487 -20.87 17.67 -2.14
C PHE A 487 -20.99 17.23 -3.61
N GLY A 488 -20.36 17.98 -4.53
CA GLY A 488 -20.34 17.65 -5.95
C GLY A 488 -19.68 16.28 -6.24
N TYR A 489 -18.60 15.98 -5.54
CA TYR A 489 -17.93 14.68 -5.59
C TYR A 489 -18.87 13.53 -5.20
N PHE A 490 -19.65 13.69 -4.11
CA PHE A 490 -20.62 12.69 -3.67
C PHE A 490 -21.79 12.56 -4.64
N ALA A 491 -22.27 13.65 -5.23
CA ALA A 491 -23.27 13.59 -6.29
C ALA A 491 -22.78 12.79 -7.51
N LEU A 492 -21.54 13.04 -7.95
CA LEU A 492 -20.92 12.26 -9.05
C LEU A 492 -20.76 10.78 -8.69
N LEU A 493 -20.34 10.47 -7.46
CA LEU A 493 -20.25 9.07 -7.01
C LEU A 493 -21.61 8.37 -7.01
N ALA A 494 -22.68 9.07 -6.64
CA ALA A 494 -24.04 8.51 -6.69
C ALA A 494 -24.46 8.19 -8.13
N VAL A 495 -24.18 9.09 -9.08
CA VAL A 495 -24.40 8.83 -10.51
C VAL A 495 -23.64 7.58 -10.94
N ALA A 496 -22.35 7.45 -10.58
CA ALA A 496 -21.55 6.27 -10.91
C ALA A 496 -22.12 4.99 -10.26
N THR A 497 -22.53 5.07 -8.99
CA THR A 497 -23.09 3.94 -8.25
C THR A 497 -24.38 3.44 -8.89
N VAL A 498 -25.33 4.34 -9.18
CA VAL A 498 -26.59 3.98 -9.84
C VAL A 498 -26.31 3.38 -11.22
N THR A 499 -25.38 3.98 -11.97
CA THR A 499 -25.01 3.48 -13.30
C THR A 499 -24.45 2.05 -13.24
N LEU A 500 -23.51 1.79 -12.32
CA LEU A 500 -22.80 0.51 -12.23
C LEU A 500 -23.52 -0.56 -11.40
N GLN A 501 -24.54 -0.20 -10.60
CA GLN A 501 -25.28 -1.16 -9.80
C GLN A 501 -26.69 -1.39 -10.34
N ALA A 502 -27.45 -0.32 -10.61
CA ALA A 502 -28.84 -0.47 -11.05
C ALA A 502 -28.97 -0.74 -12.55
N PHE A 503 -28.13 -0.13 -13.39
CA PHE A 503 -28.25 -0.22 -14.84
C PHE A 503 -27.29 -1.20 -15.51
N LEU A 504 -26.29 -1.71 -14.79
CA LEU A 504 -25.33 -2.69 -15.32
C LEU A 504 -26.02 -3.93 -15.94
N PRO A 505 -26.95 -4.65 -15.25
CA PRO A 505 -27.54 -5.84 -15.83
C PRO A 505 -28.32 -5.53 -17.11
N SER A 506 -29.19 -4.51 -17.09
CA SER A 506 -29.99 -4.11 -18.24
C SER A 506 -29.12 -3.69 -19.43
N SER A 507 -28.04 -2.95 -19.18
CA SER A 507 -27.11 -2.52 -20.22
C SER A 507 -26.32 -3.69 -20.83
N LEU A 508 -25.95 -4.68 -20.02
CA LEU A 508 -25.27 -5.88 -20.51
C LEU A 508 -26.18 -6.76 -21.34
N VAL A 509 -27.42 -6.95 -20.92
CA VAL A 509 -28.42 -7.74 -21.70
C VAL A 509 -28.73 -7.01 -23.01
N ALA A 510 -29.09 -5.73 -22.96
CA ALA A 510 -29.49 -4.96 -24.15
C ALA A 510 -28.31 -4.65 -25.10
N GLY A 511 -27.09 -4.43 -24.58
CA GLY A 511 -25.95 -4.02 -25.38
C GLY A 511 -25.06 -5.13 -25.90
N PHE A 512 -25.06 -6.29 -25.24
CA PHE A 512 -24.17 -7.41 -25.56
C PHE A 512 -24.90 -8.74 -25.77
N GLY A 513 -26.24 -8.78 -25.62
CA GLY A 513 -27.05 -9.97 -25.83
C GLY A 513 -26.74 -11.12 -24.86
N ILE A 514 -26.16 -10.84 -23.71
CA ILE A 514 -25.85 -11.87 -22.72
C ILE A 514 -27.10 -12.24 -21.92
N SER A 515 -27.13 -13.45 -21.36
CA SER A 515 -28.26 -13.90 -20.56
C SER A 515 -28.45 -13.08 -19.29
N VAL A 516 -29.67 -12.99 -18.78
CA VAL A 516 -29.97 -12.32 -17.50
C VAL A 516 -29.16 -12.93 -16.35
N GLN A 517 -28.97 -14.25 -16.36
CA GLN A 517 -28.15 -14.94 -15.36
C GLN A 517 -26.69 -14.45 -15.36
N ALA A 518 -26.08 -14.35 -16.55
CA ALA A 518 -24.69 -13.84 -16.67
C ALA A 518 -24.60 -12.38 -16.27
N ALA A 519 -25.58 -11.54 -16.63
CA ALA A 519 -25.65 -10.14 -16.22
C ALA A 519 -25.80 -9.98 -14.69
N THR A 520 -26.61 -10.83 -14.06
CA THR A 520 -26.76 -10.88 -12.59
C THR A 520 -25.46 -11.34 -11.92
N THR A 521 -24.78 -12.35 -12.48
CA THR A 521 -23.46 -12.80 -11.98
C THR A 521 -22.43 -11.67 -12.08
N ALA A 522 -22.45 -10.88 -13.16
CA ALA A 522 -21.58 -9.72 -13.33
C ALA A 522 -21.85 -8.64 -12.26
N LEU A 523 -23.12 -8.32 -11.96
CA LEU A 523 -23.47 -7.42 -10.87
C LEU A 523 -23.01 -7.96 -9.52
N THR A 524 -23.25 -9.24 -9.25
CA THR A 524 -22.81 -9.88 -8.00
C THR A 524 -21.30 -9.80 -7.86
N SER A 525 -20.53 -10.04 -8.93
CA SER A 525 -19.06 -9.92 -8.89
C SER A 525 -18.60 -8.48 -8.66
N PHE A 526 -19.29 -7.47 -9.20
CA PHE A 526 -19.04 -6.06 -8.85
C PHE A 526 -19.25 -5.80 -7.37
N LEU A 527 -20.37 -6.26 -6.82
CA LEU A 527 -20.71 -6.02 -5.40
C LEU A 527 -19.74 -6.74 -4.45
N VAL A 528 -19.38 -7.99 -4.75
CA VAL A 528 -18.39 -8.76 -3.98
C VAL A 528 -17.00 -8.08 -4.09
N GLY A 529 -16.61 -7.70 -5.30
CA GLY A 529 -15.38 -6.94 -5.51
C GLY A 529 -15.37 -5.65 -4.69
N SER A 530 -16.46 -4.88 -4.71
CA SER A 530 -16.61 -3.64 -3.95
C SER A 530 -16.52 -3.87 -2.43
N ALA A 531 -17.15 -4.91 -1.91
CA ALA A 531 -17.09 -5.25 -0.49
C ALA A 531 -15.64 -5.60 -0.04
N LEU A 532 -14.95 -6.42 -0.83
CA LEU A 532 -13.53 -6.73 -0.60
C LEU A 532 -12.66 -5.48 -0.72
N GLY A 533 -12.96 -4.62 -1.70
CA GLY A 533 -12.31 -3.34 -1.87
C GLY A 533 -12.49 -2.40 -0.68
N MET A 534 -13.69 -2.29 -0.10
CA MET A 534 -13.95 -1.48 1.09
C MET A 534 -13.10 -1.93 2.28
N PHE A 535 -12.98 -3.23 2.49
CA PHE A 535 -12.13 -3.78 3.55
C PHE A 535 -10.65 -3.46 3.32
N ALA A 536 -10.15 -3.78 2.12
CA ALA A 536 -8.76 -3.49 1.74
C ALA A 536 -8.46 -1.98 1.78
N GLY A 537 -9.39 -1.16 1.26
CA GLY A 537 -9.31 0.30 1.26
C GLY A 537 -9.24 0.90 2.66
N GLY A 538 -9.94 0.31 3.64
CA GLY A 538 -9.86 0.69 5.04
C GLY A 538 -8.46 0.50 5.63
N VAL A 539 -7.85 -0.66 5.37
CA VAL A 539 -6.47 -0.96 5.77
C VAL A 539 -5.47 -0.03 5.06
N ILE A 540 -5.65 0.19 3.75
CA ILE A 540 -4.78 1.08 2.97
C ILE A 540 -4.91 2.52 3.47
N ALA A 541 -6.12 2.99 3.77
CA ALA A 541 -6.39 4.35 4.21
C ALA A 541 -5.74 4.70 5.56
N ASP A 542 -5.65 3.75 6.49
CA ASP A 542 -4.93 3.95 7.77
C ASP A 542 -3.43 4.16 7.58
N ASN A 543 -2.88 3.69 6.45
CA ASN A 543 -1.45 3.58 6.20
C ASN A 543 -0.92 4.60 5.20
N PHE A 544 -1.79 5.18 4.38
CA PHE A 544 -1.42 6.18 3.39
C PHE A 544 -1.83 7.59 3.83
N ARG A 545 -0.85 8.50 3.88
CA ARG A 545 -1.09 9.91 4.25
C ARG A 545 -1.79 10.73 3.15
N ARG A 546 -2.02 10.15 1.97
CA ARG A 546 -2.62 10.81 0.81
C ARG A 546 -3.87 10.08 0.34
N PRO A 547 -5.01 10.25 1.04
CA PRO A 547 -6.26 9.58 0.68
C PRO A 547 -6.74 9.91 -0.73
N GLU A 548 -6.41 11.10 -1.27
CA GLU A 548 -6.72 11.50 -2.64
C GLU A 548 -6.09 10.58 -3.69
N LEU A 549 -4.90 10.03 -3.46
CA LEU A 549 -4.25 9.09 -4.38
C LEU A 549 -4.94 7.72 -4.39
N ILE A 550 -5.39 7.25 -3.23
CA ILE A 550 -6.13 5.98 -3.13
C ILE A 550 -7.44 6.11 -3.90
N VAL A 551 -8.17 7.21 -3.68
CA VAL A 551 -9.41 7.53 -4.39
C VAL A 551 -9.15 7.60 -5.89
N ALA A 552 -8.14 8.35 -6.32
CA ALA A 552 -7.82 8.49 -7.73
C ALA A 552 -7.50 7.16 -8.39
N THR A 553 -6.63 6.34 -7.78
CA THR A 553 -6.25 5.03 -8.33
C THR A 553 -7.46 4.11 -8.46
N GLY A 554 -8.31 4.02 -7.44
CA GLY A 554 -9.51 3.19 -7.46
C GLY A 554 -10.53 3.64 -8.50
N LEU A 555 -10.83 4.95 -8.58
CA LEU A 555 -11.79 5.49 -9.55
C LEU A 555 -11.27 5.43 -10.98
N ILE A 556 -9.99 5.70 -11.24
CA ILE A 556 -9.38 5.57 -12.57
C ILE A 556 -9.44 4.10 -13.03
N THR A 557 -9.11 3.15 -12.14
CA THR A 557 -9.21 1.72 -12.46
C THR A 557 -10.65 1.36 -12.86
N ALA A 558 -11.65 1.76 -12.06
CA ALA A 558 -13.05 1.51 -12.36
C ALA A 558 -13.50 2.21 -13.67
N ALA A 559 -13.03 3.44 -13.94
CA ALA A 559 -13.33 4.19 -15.15
C ALA A 559 -12.76 3.50 -16.41
N MET A 560 -11.48 3.12 -16.39
CA MET A 560 -10.82 2.47 -17.52
C MET A 560 -11.45 1.12 -17.84
N LEU A 561 -11.80 0.33 -16.82
CA LEU A 561 -12.48 -0.93 -17.01
C LEU A 561 -13.92 -0.75 -17.52
N SER A 562 -14.65 0.25 -17.02
CA SER A 562 -15.98 0.61 -17.54
C SER A 562 -15.92 1.02 -19.01
N LEU A 563 -14.95 1.86 -19.38
CA LEU A 563 -14.72 2.25 -20.78
C LEU A 563 -14.43 1.03 -21.66
N SER A 564 -13.54 0.15 -21.19
CA SER A 564 -13.19 -1.09 -21.92
C SER A 564 -14.41 -1.97 -22.16
N ILE A 565 -15.32 -2.10 -21.17
CA ILE A 565 -16.59 -2.83 -21.32
C ILE A 565 -17.49 -2.16 -22.35
N GLY A 566 -17.63 -0.84 -22.32
CA GLY A 566 -18.48 -0.10 -23.25
C GLY A 566 -18.01 -0.16 -24.71
N VAL A 567 -16.69 -0.16 -24.93
CA VAL A 567 -16.08 -0.08 -26.27
C VAL A 567 -15.73 -1.44 -26.86
N LEU A 568 -15.21 -2.37 -26.03
CA LEU A 568 -14.72 -3.66 -26.48
C LEU A 568 -15.81 -4.74 -26.36
N SER A 569 -15.88 -5.64 -27.35
CA SER A 569 -16.69 -6.85 -27.24
C SER A 569 -15.90 -7.94 -26.53
N MET A 570 -16.11 -8.07 -25.22
CA MET A 570 -15.38 -9.03 -24.38
C MET A 570 -16.15 -10.36 -24.25
N PRO A 571 -15.46 -11.52 -24.24
CA PRO A 571 -16.07 -12.78 -23.85
C PRO A 571 -16.46 -12.73 -22.36
N ILE A 572 -17.53 -13.45 -21.98
CA ILE A 572 -18.05 -13.48 -20.61
C ILE A 572 -16.96 -13.86 -19.59
N ALA A 573 -16.04 -14.75 -19.96
CA ALA A 573 -14.91 -15.17 -19.13
C ALA A 573 -13.95 -14.02 -18.76
N ALA A 574 -13.83 -12.97 -19.58
CA ALA A 574 -13.05 -11.77 -19.30
C ALA A 574 -13.93 -10.66 -18.69
N LEU A 575 -15.18 -10.56 -19.10
CA LEU A 575 -16.13 -9.53 -18.66
C LEU A 575 -16.39 -9.59 -17.13
N ILE A 576 -16.66 -10.78 -16.59
CA ILE A 576 -16.97 -10.95 -15.16
C ILE A 576 -15.79 -10.58 -14.26
N PRO A 577 -14.54 -11.08 -14.48
CA PRO A 577 -13.38 -10.61 -13.71
C PRO A 577 -13.11 -9.11 -13.86
N CYS A 578 -13.28 -8.55 -15.06
CA CYS A 578 -13.10 -7.13 -15.30
C CYS A 578 -14.07 -6.29 -14.44
N ILE A 579 -15.34 -6.69 -14.38
CA ILE A 579 -16.37 -6.06 -13.55
C ILE A 579 -16.06 -6.23 -12.04
N ALA A 580 -15.55 -7.40 -11.62
CA ALA A 580 -15.15 -7.64 -10.23
C ALA A 580 -13.99 -6.70 -9.81
N VAL A 581 -12.97 -6.53 -10.68
CA VAL A 581 -11.85 -5.62 -10.43
C VAL A 581 -12.31 -4.16 -10.43
N ALA A 582 -13.24 -3.77 -11.31
CA ALA A 582 -13.83 -2.44 -11.29
C ALA A 582 -14.56 -2.17 -9.96
N GLY A 583 -15.33 -3.17 -9.49
CA GLY A 583 -15.98 -3.13 -8.18
C GLY A 583 -14.97 -2.98 -7.04
N PHE A 584 -13.89 -3.76 -7.05
CA PHE A 584 -12.84 -3.70 -6.05
C PHE A 584 -12.18 -2.31 -6.01
N GLY A 585 -11.79 -1.76 -7.17
CA GLY A 585 -11.24 -0.42 -7.28
C GLY A 585 -12.19 0.65 -6.72
N PHE A 586 -13.48 0.57 -7.09
CA PHE A 586 -14.52 1.46 -6.59
C PHE A 586 -14.67 1.36 -5.06
N GLY A 587 -14.78 0.15 -4.52
CA GLY A 587 -14.90 -0.10 -3.09
C GLY A 587 -13.72 0.40 -2.27
N CYS A 588 -12.48 0.23 -2.76
CA CYS A 588 -11.27 0.72 -2.11
C CYS A 588 -11.28 2.23 -1.84
N THR A 589 -12.03 3.00 -2.63
CA THR A 589 -12.09 4.46 -2.47
C THR A 589 -12.92 4.90 -1.28
N THR A 590 -13.88 4.09 -0.83
CA THR A 590 -14.90 4.49 0.15
C THR A 590 -14.33 4.98 1.47
N PRO A 591 -13.42 4.27 2.18
CA PRO A 591 -12.87 4.77 3.44
C PRO A 591 -12.03 6.04 3.27
N SER A 592 -11.24 6.11 2.19
CA SER A 592 -10.40 7.28 1.88
C SER A 592 -11.24 8.50 1.50
N ARG A 593 -12.37 8.31 0.80
CA ARG A 593 -13.35 9.34 0.50
C ARG A 593 -13.87 10.00 1.79
N ASP A 594 -14.25 9.21 2.77
CA ASP A 594 -14.81 9.69 4.02
C ASP A 594 -13.75 10.42 4.88
N LEU A 595 -12.48 9.99 4.77
CA LEU A 595 -11.35 10.71 5.36
C LEU A 595 -11.09 12.07 4.69
N LEU A 596 -11.29 12.20 3.37
CA LEU A 596 -11.21 13.49 2.66
C LEU A 596 -12.25 14.48 3.18
N VAL A 597 -13.52 14.04 3.33
CA VAL A 597 -14.58 14.87 3.90
C VAL A 597 -14.24 15.29 5.33
N ARG A 598 -13.74 14.35 6.13
CA ARG A 598 -13.31 14.66 7.50
C ARG A 598 -12.18 15.68 7.53
N GLY A 599 -11.23 15.59 6.59
CA GLY A 599 -10.13 16.56 6.47
C GLY A 599 -10.59 17.98 6.15
N ALA A 600 -11.67 18.12 5.37
CA ALA A 600 -12.29 19.39 5.01
C ALA A 600 -13.28 19.92 6.07
N THR A 601 -13.51 19.17 7.15
CA THR A 601 -14.54 19.47 8.15
C THR A 601 -13.98 20.27 9.31
N PRO A 602 -14.49 21.50 9.60
CA PRO A 602 -14.10 22.27 10.76
C PRO A 602 -14.41 21.53 12.08
N ALA A 603 -13.62 21.83 13.12
CA ALA A 603 -13.81 21.23 14.44
C ALA A 603 -15.22 21.54 14.98
N GLY A 604 -15.96 20.48 15.39
CA GLY A 604 -17.30 20.60 15.94
C GLY A 604 -18.44 20.74 14.92
N ALA A 605 -18.15 20.66 13.61
CA ALA A 605 -19.15 20.73 12.55
C ALA A 605 -19.35 19.40 11.81
N THR A 606 -18.85 18.28 12.36
CA THR A 606 -18.84 16.97 11.67
C THR A 606 -20.25 16.55 11.25
N GLY A 607 -21.23 16.66 12.14
CA GLY A 607 -22.62 16.28 11.83
C GLY A 607 -23.19 17.07 10.66
N ARG A 608 -23.03 18.40 10.69
CA ARG A 608 -23.55 19.32 9.66
C ARG A 608 -22.88 19.10 8.30
N VAL A 609 -21.54 19.00 8.29
CA VAL A 609 -20.78 18.83 7.03
C VAL A 609 -21.06 17.47 6.40
N PHE A 610 -21.02 16.40 7.18
CA PHE A 610 -21.36 15.08 6.66
C PHE A 610 -22.84 15.01 6.20
N GLY A 611 -23.78 15.60 6.97
CA GLY A 611 -25.17 15.67 6.55
C GLY A 611 -25.36 16.40 5.21
N PHE A 612 -24.70 17.55 5.02
CA PHE A 612 -24.77 18.30 3.77
C PHE A 612 -24.08 17.52 2.62
N VAL A 613 -22.86 17.07 2.80
CA VAL A 613 -22.07 16.40 1.76
C VAL A 613 -22.76 15.10 1.29
N TYR A 614 -23.30 14.32 2.23
CA TYR A 614 -23.98 13.07 1.90
C TYR A 614 -25.34 13.27 1.22
N SER A 615 -26.00 14.42 1.40
CA SER A 615 -27.20 14.75 0.61
C SER A 615 -26.91 14.87 -0.90
N GLY A 616 -25.63 15.04 -1.28
CA GLY A 616 -25.19 14.91 -2.66
C GLY A 616 -25.41 13.50 -3.25
N LEU A 617 -25.29 12.44 -2.41
CA LEU A 617 -25.63 11.08 -2.87
C LEU A 617 -27.11 10.96 -3.23
N ASP A 618 -28.00 11.52 -2.40
CA ASP A 618 -29.45 11.49 -2.66
C ASP A 618 -29.80 12.25 -3.93
N LEU A 619 -29.16 13.42 -4.15
CA LEU A 619 -29.35 14.22 -5.37
C LEU A 619 -28.90 13.44 -6.62
N GLY A 620 -27.67 12.90 -6.61
CA GLY A 620 -27.15 12.11 -7.74
C GLY A 620 -28.00 10.89 -8.01
N SER A 621 -28.47 10.18 -6.96
CA SER A 621 -29.34 9.02 -7.08
C SER A 621 -30.72 9.37 -7.63
N ALA A 622 -31.26 10.54 -7.35
CA ALA A 622 -32.57 10.98 -7.82
C ALA A 622 -32.57 11.34 -9.31
N ILE A 623 -31.51 11.99 -9.81
CA ILE A 623 -31.45 12.48 -11.20
C ILE A 623 -30.96 11.41 -12.20
N THR A 624 -30.23 10.41 -11.76
CA THR A 624 -29.58 9.44 -12.65
C THR A 624 -30.55 8.48 -13.36
N PRO A 625 -31.54 7.85 -12.69
CA PRO A 625 -32.40 6.85 -13.32
C PRO A 625 -33.17 7.35 -14.53
N PRO A 626 -33.81 8.55 -14.53
CA PRO A 626 -34.50 9.04 -15.70
C PRO A 626 -33.58 9.21 -16.92
N PHE A 627 -32.37 9.73 -16.69
CA PHE A 627 -31.39 9.94 -17.74
C PHE A 627 -30.90 8.63 -18.35
N LEU A 628 -30.55 7.63 -17.52
CA LEU A 628 -30.08 6.34 -18.01
C LEU A 628 -31.21 5.51 -18.65
N GLY A 629 -32.44 5.64 -18.13
CA GLY A 629 -33.62 5.04 -18.73
C GLY A 629 -33.83 5.51 -20.18
N LEU A 630 -33.72 6.83 -20.42
CA LEU A 630 -33.78 7.39 -21.77
C LEU A 630 -32.69 6.81 -22.70
N LEU A 631 -31.47 6.59 -22.22
CA LEU A 631 -30.41 5.97 -23.04
C LEU A 631 -30.78 4.54 -23.45
N LEU A 632 -31.37 3.78 -22.55
CA LEU A 632 -31.81 2.39 -22.87
C LEU A 632 -33.00 2.41 -23.82
N ASP A 633 -33.97 3.29 -23.62
CA ASP A 633 -35.16 3.42 -24.49
C ASP A 633 -34.78 3.83 -25.93
N HIS A 634 -33.71 4.64 -26.06
CA HIS A 634 -33.13 4.99 -27.36
C HIS A 634 -32.12 3.96 -27.91
N HIS A 635 -32.09 2.74 -27.37
CA HIS A 635 -31.21 1.64 -27.83
C HIS A 635 -29.72 1.97 -27.77
N GLN A 636 -29.28 2.76 -26.76
CA GLN A 636 -27.90 3.15 -26.55
C GLN A 636 -27.28 2.55 -25.26
N PRO A 637 -27.39 1.21 -25.02
CA PRO A 637 -26.97 0.63 -23.74
C PRO A 637 -25.46 0.74 -23.45
N ARG A 638 -24.63 0.83 -24.50
CA ARG A 638 -23.16 0.99 -24.35
C ARG A 638 -22.77 2.36 -23.79
N LEU A 639 -23.57 3.41 -24.06
CA LEU A 639 -23.33 4.75 -23.53
C LEU A 639 -23.43 4.81 -22.00
N VAL A 640 -24.14 3.87 -21.38
CA VAL A 640 -24.19 3.73 -19.91
C VAL A 640 -22.79 3.59 -19.32
N PHE A 641 -21.91 2.79 -19.95
CA PHE A 641 -20.53 2.61 -19.53
C PHE A 641 -19.65 3.84 -19.78
N VAL A 642 -19.92 4.58 -20.86
CA VAL A 642 -19.26 5.85 -21.16
C VAL A 642 -19.64 6.90 -20.12
N VAL A 643 -20.92 6.98 -19.74
CA VAL A 643 -21.40 7.87 -18.67
C VAL A 643 -20.69 7.53 -17.36
N ALA A 644 -20.63 6.23 -16.98
CA ALA A 644 -19.89 5.80 -15.79
C ALA A 644 -18.43 6.27 -15.84
N THR A 645 -17.75 6.09 -16.98
CA THR A 645 -16.36 6.51 -17.18
C THR A 645 -16.17 8.02 -16.97
N VAL A 646 -16.96 8.83 -17.65
CA VAL A 646 -16.87 10.29 -17.56
C VAL A 646 -17.10 10.77 -16.13
N VAL A 647 -18.13 10.24 -15.47
CA VAL A 647 -18.49 10.62 -14.11
C VAL A 647 -17.41 10.21 -13.10
N LEU A 648 -16.82 9.02 -13.24
CA LEU A 648 -15.72 8.55 -12.40
C LEU A 648 -14.46 9.42 -12.57
N LEU A 649 -14.14 9.85 -13.79
CA LEU A 649 -13.01 10.77 -14.06
C LEU A 649 -13.26 12.17 -13.48
N LEU A 650 -14.49 12.68 -13.59
CA LEU A 650 -14.88 13.95 -12.96
C LEU A 650 -14.79 13.86 -11.43
N ALA A 651 -15.25 12.74 -10.84
CA ALA A 651 -15.14 12.48 -9.41
C ALA A 651 -13.66 12.40 -8.98
N THR A 652 -12.79 11.81 -9.79
CA THR A 652 -11.34 11.79 -9.53
C THR A 652 -10.75 13.19 -9.47
N SER A 653 -11.12 14.06 -10.41
CA SER A 653 -10.66 15.45 -10.43
C SER A 653 -11.12 16.23 -9.19
N SER A 654 -12.36 15.98 -8.74
CA SER A 654 -12.89 16.57 -7.51
C SER A 654 -12.14 16.09 -6.26
N ALA A 655 -11.78 14.81 -6.18
CA ALA A 655 -11.01 14.27 -5.06
C ALA A 655 -9.61 14.90 -4.95
N PHE A 656 -8.94 15.13 -6.08
CA PHE A 656 -7.66 15.86 -6.10
C PHE A 656 -7.81 17.32 -5.65
N ALA A 657 -8.89 18.00 -6.04
CA ALA A 657 -9.14 19.37 -5.60
C ALA A 657 -9.25 19.45 -4.07
N VAL A 658 -10.05 18.57 -3.45
CA VAL A 658 -10.18 18.46 -1.99
C VAL A 658 -8.85 18.13 -1.32
N GLY A 659 -8.09 17.16 -1.88
CA GLY A 659 -6.80 16.74 -1.32
C GLY A 659 -5.78 17.88 -1.28
N ARG A 660 -5.73 18.72 -2.32
CA ARG A 660 -4.83 19.88 -2.39
C ARG A 660 -5.19 20.97 -1.37
N GLU A 661 -6.47 21.24 -1.19
CA GLU A 661 -6.94 22.25 -0.23
C GLU A 661 -6.65 21.79 1.21
N ASN A 662 -6.92 20.52 1.54
CA ASN A 662 -6.58 19.94 2.84
C ASN A 662 -5.06 19.94 3.14
N ALA A 663 -4.21 19.83 2.10
CA ALA A 663 -2.75 19.91 2.26
C ALA A 663 -2.28 21.37 2.51
N GLY A 664 -2.89 22.34 1.83
CA GLY A 664 -2.59 23.76 2.01
C GLY A 664 -2.91 24.27 3.42
N GLU A 665 -4.04 23.88 3.99
CA GLU A 665 -4.42 24.25 5.36
C GLU A 665 -3.48 23.64 6.41
N ARG A 666 -2.96 22.43 6.19
CA ARG A 666 -1.97 21.81 7.10
C ARG A 666 -0.63 22.54 7.12
N LEU A 667 -0.19 23.08 5.98
CA LEU A 667 1.05 23.87 5.87
C LEU A 667 0.92 25.23 6.56
N VAL A 668 -0.25 25.84 6.54
CA VAL A 668 -0.52 27.12 7.20
C VAL A 668 -0.61 26.98 8.72
N LEU A 669 -1.05 25.82 9.23
CA LEU A 669 -1.22 25.55 10.67
C LEU A 669 0.02 25.00 11.37
N GLN A 670 1.08 24.64 10.65
CA GLN A 670 2.37 24.16 11.18
C GLN A 670 3.56 24.81 10.47
N PRO A 671 3.82 26.11 10.67
CA PRO A 671 4.97 26.77 10.06
C PRO A 671 6.33 26.42 10.70
N GLU A 672 6.38 25.65 11.80
CA GLU A 672 7.62 25.45 12.58
C GLU A 672 8.28 24.05 12.38
N LEU A 673 7.85 23.23 11.42
CA LEU A 673 8.39 21.87 11.19
C LEU A 673 8.81 21.62 9.72
N SER A 674 9.23 22.67 8.99
CA SER A 674 9.83 22.53 7.65
C SER A 674 11.34 22.67 7.69
#